data_676a4bc3296ad3b7725cee671b5f00e7
#
_entry.id   676a4bc3296ad3b7725cee671b5f00e7
#
_cell.length_a   1.000
_cell.length_b   1.000
_cell.length_c   1.000
_cell.angle_alpha   90.00
_cell.angle_beta   90.00
_cell.angle_gamma   90.00
#
_symmetry.space_group_name_H-M   'P 1'
#
loop_
_entity.id
_entity.type
_entity.pdbx_description
1 polymer ?
#
loop_
_entity_poly.entity_id
_entity_poly.type
_entity_poly.pdbx_seq_one_letter_code
_entity_poly.pdbx_strand_id
1 'polypeptide(L)'
;MMKKKPLACAIGAALLGMSFPSASQTEAQENPTNAETESALTSTAVELDAESNSDTLSGLVASTVEEVVVTGSRIRRDTFSSTSPIDVLSVDIAELQGVEDLAGLLQTATVASGSSQVTAASSTAFVQAGGTGAQTISLRGLGANRTLVLLNGRRAGPAGIRGQVSSFDLNTIPLSAVENVEILKDGASSVYGSDAVAGVVNIITDKSDASSFNAFTSAPSESGGETVNADFTFARSSDNWRIRMTGDYYKREELAKGDRDYFNCGEQYIFSPNTGERRDVIDPRTGSAACRDLIWGHVWIYDYSGGVPSGAKAQYDYDGDLGNYVPSIDSLDGISAPPGWYAVAWDRDSDGVTNFDHPFQDQESLIPKTEIKTFLVEGSYNISDDHQLYSEVLLNQRENYVNSYRQFWSYTYNSTNPFGGPDNVMAEGWSGAQWLSSTPITDQNDSSVKIDYTRFVAGLTGDMSESWMYDASIQYSKSEGEYSSQRIFQSSSRGNDWGSANGDGSCAGTTTIRGVPCLDLPWYDPRFLNGDFTDEEKAYLFGWETGETEYTQKSFEAFVSGPIMELSAGEVSVAFGMHYRTDEILDTPGEITTSGDAWGTSGSGITQGKDTTKAFFGEIDIPLLEDKPLVKSLGLNMSARYTDVDSYGSDNTHKIGVNWEITDTLRLRAGKGTSFRTPALFELYLADQTSFIGQRGVDPCLTWEDNLASGSISQELADNCAADGVAPDLAGTISATVHTGGGLGYLKAETSSTDTIGLV
;
A
#
# COMPACT_ATOMS: atom_id res chain seq x y z
N MET A 1 -6.35 -23.76 29.83
CA MET A 1 -5.61 -24.53 28.82
C MET A 1 -6.59 -25.35 28.00
N MET A 2 -7.15 -24.80 26.96
CA MET A 2 -7.98 -25.52 25.99
C MET A 2 -7.29 -25.38 24.63
N LYS A 3 -6.80 -26.48 24.09
CA LYS A 3 -6.12 -26.56 22.81
C LYS A 3 -7.14 -26.29 21.70
N LYS A 4 -6.96 -25.20 20.96
CA LYS A 4 -7.64 -24.93 19.68
C LYS A 4 -7.09 -25.91 18.63
N LYS A 5 -7.96 -26.69 18.01
CA LYS A 5 -7.63 -27.47 16.81
C LYS A 5 -7.97 -26.63 15.58
N PRO A 6 -7.13 -26.64 14.54
CA PRO A 6 -7.40 -25.86 13.34
C PRO A 6 -8.48 -26.50 12.47
N LEU A 7 -9.26 -25.65 11.82
CA LEU A 7 -10.35 -25.94 10.87
C LEU A 7 -9.82 -26.39 9.48
N ALA A 8 -8.61 -26.86 9.39
CA ALA A 8 -7.92 -27.17 8.14
C ALA A 8 -8.28 -28.53 7.50
N CYS A 9 -9.32 -29.24 7.95
CA CYS A 9 -9.53 -30.66 7.58
C CYS A 9 -10.71 -30.94 6.64
N ALA A 10 -11.35 -29.95 6.02
CA ALA A 10 -12.55 -30.20 5.17
C ALA A 10 -12.40 -29.88 3.68
N ILE A 11 -11.33 -29.27 3.22
CA ILE A 11 -11.15 -28.87 1.80
C ILE A 11 -10.12 -29.75 1.05
N GLY A 12 -9.36 -30.59 1.72
CA GLY A 12 -8.28 -31.39 1.14
C GLY A 12 -8.68 -32.63 0.34
N ALA A 13 -9.96 -32.95 0.17
CA ALA A 13 -10.38 -34.23 -0.41
C ALA A 13 -10.86 -34.20 -1.87
N ALA A 14 -10.92 -33.05 -2.54
CA ALA A 14 -11.50 -32.93 -3.88
C ALA A 14 -10.49 -32.68 -5.02
N LEU A 15 -9.21 -32.53 -4.75
CA LEU A 15 -8.18 -32.14 -5.76
C LEU A 15 -7.07 -33.19 -6.01
N LEU A 16 -7.28 -34.45 -5.65
CA LEU A 16 -6.33 -35.52 -5.98
C LEU A 16 -6.91 -36.37 -7.14
N GLY A 17 -6.59 -36.01 -8.36
CA GLY A 17 -6.89 -36.89 -9.49
C GLY A 17 -6.82 -36.33 -10.91
N MET A 18 -5.90 -35.45 -11.25
CA MET A 18 -5.60 -35.19 -12.67
C MET A 18 -4.10 -35.05 -12.90
N SER A 19 -3.49 -36.11 -13.38
CA SER A 19 -2.14 -36.12 -13.93
C SER A 19 -2.21 -35.87 -15.45
N PHE A 20 -1.54 -34.82 -15.94
CA PHE A 20 -1.37 -34.56 -17.37
C PHE A 20 -0.04 -35.16 -17.86
N PRO A 21 0.00 -35.75 -19.06
CA PRO A 21 1.25 -36.24 -19.64
C PRO A 21 2.01 -35.10 -20.34
N SER A 22 3.32 -35.06 -20.08
CA SER A 22 4.30 -34.22 -20.76
C SER A 22 4.47 -34.63 -22.20
N ALA A 23 4.39 -33.70 -23.15
CA ALA A 23 4.76 -33.91 -24.54
C ALA A 23 6.14 -33.29 -24.83
N SER A 24 7.01 -34.12 -25.37
CA SER A 24 8.38 -33.83 -25.75
C SER A 24 8.50 -32.95 -27.00
N GLN A 25 9.53 -32.08 -26.95
CA GLN A 25 10.01 -31.23 -28.04
C GLN A 25 10.52 -32.04 -29.26
N THR A 26 10.34 -31.48 -30.44
CA THR A 26 11.14 -31.80 -31.62
C THR A 26 11.52 -30.50 -32.32
N GLU A 27 12.82 -30.29 -32.47
CA GLU A 27 13.45 -29.20 -33.19
C GLU A 27 13.16 -29.24 -34.69
N ALA A 28 13.10 -28.08 -35.34
CA ALA A 28 13.57 -27.88 -36.71
C ALA A 28 13.89 -26.40 -36.97
N GLN A 29 15.13 -26.21 -37.36
CA GLN A 29 15.74 -24.98 -37.90
C GLN A 29 15.12 -24.59 -39.27
N GLU A 30 15.10 -23.30 -39.59
CA GLU A 30 15.86 -22.60 -40.65
C GLU A 30 15.25 -21.23 -40.98
N ASN A 31 16.08 -20.21 -40.98
CA ASN A 31 15.96 -18.89 -41.63
C ASN A 31 16.45 -18.97 -43.09
N PRO A 32 16.34 -18.01 -44.03
CA PRO A 32 16.03 -16.57 -43.91
C PRO A 32 15.27 -15.95 -45.12
N THR A 33 15.15 -14.63 -45.06
CA THR A 33 15.20 -13.59 -46.14
C THR A 33 14.00 -12.68 -46.34
N ASN A 34 14.36 -11.39 -46.28
CA ASN A 34 13.68 -10.17 -46.65
C ASN A 34 12.69 -10.20 -47.81
N ALA A 35 11.58 -9.44 -47.68
CA ALA A 35 11.09 -8.53 -48.71
C ALA A 35 10.06 -7.56 -48.15
N GLU A 36 10.33 -6.28 -48.30
CA GLU A 36 9.42 -5.17 -48.17
C GLU A 36 8.20 -5.32 -49.09
N THR A 37 7.00 -5.05 -48.59
CA THR A 37 5.91 -4.55 -49.44
C THR A 37 4.92 -3.76 -48.61
N GLU A 38 4.85 -2.47 -48.85
CA GLU A 38 3.75 -1.60 -48.51
C GLU A 38 2.46 -2.15 -49.14
N SER A 39 1.38 -2.21 -48.38
CA SER A 39 0.05 -2.39 -48.93
C SER A 39 -0.98 -1.63 -48.13
N ALA A 40 -1.61 -0.72 -48.84
CA ALA A 40 -2.66 0.17 -48.41
C ALA A 40 -3.88 -0.56 -47.82
N LEU A 41 -4.37 -0.11 -46.68
CA LEU A 41 -5.66 -0.48 -46.12
C LEU A 41 -6.79 0.27 -46.84
N THR A 42 -7.49 -0.44 -47.71
CA THR A 42 -8.75 0.00 -48.29
C THR A 42 -9.87 -0.44 -47.33
N SER A 43 -10.58 0.53 -46.77
CA SER A 43 -11.80 0.30 -45.98
C SER A 43 -12.93 -0.18 -46.91
N THR A 44 -13.38 -1.39 -46.70
CA THR A 44 -14.65 -1.88 -47.30
C THR A 44 -15.76 -1.70 -46.27
N ALA A 45 -16.61 -0.72 -46.49
CA ALA A 45 -17.88 -0.59 -45.78
C ALA A 45 -18.81 -1.70 -46.28
N VAL A 46 -19.28 -2.54 -45.38
CA VAL A 46 -20.40 -3.45 -45.65
C VAL A 46 -21.66 -2.70 -45.27
N GLU A 47 -22.42 -2.28 -46.28
CA GLU A 47 -23.81 -1.87 -46.13
C GLU A 47 -24.63 -3.09 -45.72
N LEU A 48 -25.20 -3.07 -44.52
CA LEU A 48 -26.25 -3.98 -44.09
C LEU A 48 -27.60 -3.30 -44.34
N ASP A 49 -28.34 -3.83 -45.27
CA ASP A 49 -29.71 -3.45 -45.54
C ASP A 49 -30.60 -3.57 -44.30
N ALA A 50 -31.16 -2.43 -43.89
CA ALA A 50 -32.12 -2.34 -42.83
C ALA A 50 -33.54 -2.54 -43.43
N GLU A 51 -34.06 -3.79 -43.41
CA GLU A 51 -35.48 -4.01 -43.48
C GLU A 51 -36.07 -4.51 -42.17
N SER A 52 -36.83 -3.61 -41.60
CA SER A 52 -37.96 -3.71 -40.68
C SER A 52 -38.15 -5.01 -39.86
N ASN A 53 -37.88 -4.92 -38.57
CA ASN A 53 -38.70 -5.55 -37.54
C ASN A 53 -38.82 -4.62 -36.34
N SER A 54 -39.68 -3.62 -36.45
CA SER A 54 -39.93 -2.62 -35.40
C SER A 54 -40.88 -3.07 -34.28
N ASP A 55 -41.38 -4.32 -34.33
CA ASP A 55 -42.40 -4.78 -33.40
C ASP A 55 -41.91 -5.72 -32.29
N THR A 56 -40.60 -6.09 -32.29
CA THR A 56 -40.05 -6.96 -31.23
C THR A 56 -39.17 -6.23 -30.22
N LEU A 57 -38.78 -4.98 -30.47
CA LEU A 57 -37.98 -4.17 -29.56
C LEU A 57 -38.81 -3.31 -28.59
N SER A 58 -40.10 -3.16 -28.83
CA SER A 58 -41.02 -2.44 -27.93
C SER A 58 -41.46 -3.26 -26.70
N GLY A 59 -41.12 -4.53 -26.62
CA GLY A 59 -41.48 -5.42 -25.51
C GLY A 59 -40.39 -5.58 -24.44
N LEU A 60 -39.21 -5.05 -24.68
CA LEU A 60 -38.05 -5.20 -23.75
C LEU A 60 -37.67 -3.93 -22.99
N VAL A 61 -38.38 -2.83 -23.12
CA VAL A 61 -38.08 -1.53 -22.47
C VAL A 61 -39.15 -1.10 -21.45
N ALA A 62 -39.90 -2.05 -20.93
CA ALA A 62 -40.71 -1.80 -19.73
C ALA A 62 -40.22 -2.70 -18.58
N SER A 63 -38.94 -2.71 -18.29
CA SER A 63 -38.50 -3.01 -16.94
C SER A 63 -38.94 -1.80 -16.10
N THR A 64 -39.87 -2.00 -15.21
CA THR A 64 -40.15 -1.09 -14.09
C THR A 64 -38.77 -0.77 -13.49
N VAL A 65 -38.35 0.49 -13.61
CA VAL A 65 -37.11 0.99 -12.91
C VAL A 65 -37.42 0.79 -11.43
N GLU A 66 -36.78 -0.21 -10.84
CA GLU A 66 -36.90 -0.48 -9.41
C GLU A 66 -36.25 0.67 -8.71
N GLU A 67 -36.99 1.46 -7.93
CA GLU A 67 -36.46 2.56 -7.13
C GLU A 67 -35.55 1.98 -6.04
N VAL A 68 -34.24 2.06 -6.27
CA VAL A 68 -33.19 1.58 -5.35
C VAL A 68 -32.59 2.76 -4.59
N VAL A 69 -32.13 2.54 -3.37
CA VAL A 69 -31.34 3.54 -2.64
C VAL A 69 -29.97 3.64 -3.29
N VAL A 70 -29.72 4.73 -4.00
CA VAL A 70 -28.48 4.99 -4.74
C VAL A 70 -27.41 5.54 -3.83
N THR A 71 -26.15 5.23 -4.12
CA THR A 71 -25.00 5.81 -3.40
C THR A 71 -25.06 7.35 -3.38
N GLY A 72 -24.95 7.95 -2.19
CA GLY A 72 -24.98 9.41 -1.98
C GLY A 72 -26.27 9.95 -1.43
N SER A 73 -27.29 9.10 -1.21
CA SER A 73 -28.57 9.47 -0.60
C SER A 73 -29.12 8.33 0.26
N ARG A 74 -29.96 8.67 1.24
CA ARG A 74 -30.78 7.73 2.00
C ARG A 74 -32.24 7.76 1.56
N ILE A 75 -32.59 8.65 0.64
CA ILE A 75 -33.89 8.72 -0.04
C ILE A 75 -33.83 7.86 -1.29
N ARG A 76 -34.85 7.01 -1.50
CA ARG A 76 -34.97 6.20 -2.73
C ARG A 76 -35.01 7.11 -3.96
N ARG A 77 -34.16 6.88 -4.93
CA ARG A 77 -34.14 7.61 -6.19
C ARG A 77 -33.37 6.81 -7.24
N ASP A 78 -33.46 7.22 -8.47
CA ASP A 78 -32.70 6.74 -9.60
C ASP A 78 -31.32 7.41 -9.66
N THR A 79 -30.30 6.71 -10.16
CA THR A 79 -28.93 7.22 -10.36
C THR A 79 -28.89 8.47 -11.23
N PHE A 80 -29.78 8.58 -12.24
CA PHE A 80 -29.85 9.73 -13.13
C PHE A 80 -30.40 10.98 -12.43
N SER A 81 -31.27 10.84 -11.42
CA SER A 81 -31.83 11.94 -10.68
C SER A 81 -30.88 12.49 -9.58
N SER A 82 -29.77 11.81 -9.33
CA SER A 82 -28.77 12.25 -8.32
C SER A 82 -28.16 13.61 -8.67
N THR A 83 -28.07 14.50 -7.68
CA THR A 83 -27.37 15.79 -7.79
C THR A 83 -25.87 15.65 -7.91
N SER A 84 -25.32 14.53 -7.44
CA SER A 84 -23.88 14.20 -7.52
C SER A 84 -23.61 13.23 -8.65
N PRO A 85 -22.46 13.36 -9.34
CA PRO A 85 -22.10 12.43 -10.42
C PRO A 85 -21.74 11.06 -9.83
N ILE A 86 -22.39 10.02 -10.35
CA ILE A 86 -22.14 8.62 -9.99
C ILE A 86 -21.71 7.88 -11.25
N ASP A 87 -20.63 7.10 -11.15
CA ASP A 87 -20.23 6.13 -12.16
C ASP A 87 -20.63 4.73 -11.67
N VAL A 88 -21.07 3.89 -12.56
CA VAL A 88 -21.36 2.48 -12.29
C VAL A 88 -20.43 1.63 -13.13
N LEU A 89 -19.61 0.81 -12.49
CA LEU A 89 -18.71 -0.14 -13.12
C LEU A 89 -19.33 -1.53 -13.06
N SER A 90 -19.54 -2.14 -14.21
CA SER A 90 -20.07 -3.52 -14.32
C SER A 90 -18.91 -4.52 -14.24
N VAL A 91 -19.07 -5.54 -13.42
CA VAL A 91 -18.12 -6.66 -13.30
C VAL A 91 -18.10 -7.50 -14.56
N ASP A 92 -19.26 -7.81 -15.16
CA ASP A 92 -19.34 -8.61 -16.39
C ASP A 92 -18.48 -8.04 -17.53
N ILE A 93 -18.47 -6.70 -17.67
CA ILE A 93 -17.64 -6.02 -18.68
C ILE A 93 -16.16 -6.13 -18.33
N ALA A 94 -15.81 -6.01 -17.06
CA ALA A 94 -14.43 -6.09 -16.59
C ALA A 94 -13.85 -7.50 -16.78
N GLU A 95 -14.61 -8.54 -16.47
CA GLU A 95 -14.20 -9.94 -16.70
C GLU A 95 -13.92 -10.21 -18.18
N LEU A 96 -14.75 -9.68 -19.09
CA LEU A 96 -14.51 -9.76 -20.53
C LEU A 96 -13.24 -9.03 -20.98
N GLN A 97 -12.78 -8.06 -20.22
CA GLN A 97 -11.52 -7.33 -20.44
C GLN A 97 -10.30 -7.99 -19.78
N GLY A 98 -10.50 -9.11 -19.08
CA GLY A 98 -9.43 -9.82 -18.38
C GLY A 98 -9.02 -9.16 -17.04
N VAL A 99 -9.92 -8.41 -16.42
CA VAL A 99 -9.69 -7.87 -15.07
C VAL A 99 -9.87 -8.98 -14.05
N GLU A 100 -8.86 -9.21 -13.23
CA GLU A 100 -8.80 -10.37 -12.32
C GLU A 100 -9.22 -10.04 -10.89
N ASP A 101 -9.18 -8.75 -10.51
CA ASP A 101 -9.47 -8.32 -9.14
C ASP A 101 -10.22 -6.99 -9.07
N LEU A 102 -10.77 -6.70 -7.90
CA LEU A 102 -11.56 -5.51 -7.64
C LEU A 102 -10.74 -4.21 -7.76
N ALA A 103 -9.45 -4.25 -7.40
CA ALA A 103 -8.58 -3.10 -7.53
C ALA A 103 -8.33 -2.75 -9.00
N GLY A 104 -8.08 -3.76 -9.83
CA GLY A 104 -7.97 -3.60 -11.29
C GLY A 104 -9.22 -2.98 -11.89
N LEU A 105 -10.41 -3.44 -11.51
CA LEU A 105 -11.67 -2.84 -11.93
C LEU A 105 -11.77 -1.37 -11.56
N LEU A 106 -11.50 -1.03 -10.30
CA LEU A 106 -11.60 0.33 -9.79
C LEU A 106 -10.58 1.28 -10.42
N GLN A 107 -9.41 0.78 -10.80
CA GLN A 107 -8.36 1.57 -11.46
C GLN A 107 -8.74 1.98 -12.90
N THR A 108 -9.70 1.30 -13.52
CA THR A 108 -10.23 1.71 -14.84
C THR A 108 -11.09 2.98 -14.76
N ALA A 109 -11.58 3.33 -13.59
CA ALA A 109 -12.42 4.50 -13.40
C ALA A 109 -11.63 5.81 -13.65
N THR A 110 -12.19 6.71 -14.44
CA THR A 110 -11.55 8.00 -14.76
C THR A 110 -11.23 8.85 -13.54
N VAL A 111 -12.01 8.76 -12.49
CA VAL A 111 -11.81 9.50 -11.23
C VAL A 111 -10.64 8.97 -10.40
N ALA A 112 -10.19 7.74 -10.67
CA ALA A 112 -9.01 7.14 -10.08
C ALA A 112 -7.73 7.47 -10.88
N SER A 113 -7.86 7.96 -12.11
CA SER A 113 -6.75 8.32 -12.98
C SER A 113 -5.86 9.41 -12.34
N GLY A 114 -4.55 9.25 -12.44
CA GLY A 114 -3.57 10.16 -11.83
C GLY A 114 -3.42 10.05 -10.31
N SER A 115 -4.16 9.15 -9.66
CA SER A 115 -3.95 8.81 -8.25
C SER A 115 -2.88 7.74 -8.11
N SER A 116 -2.14 7.76 -6.99
CA SER A 116 -1.28 6.63 -6.64
C SER A 116 -2.16 5.40 -6.41
N GLN A 117 -2.03 4.43 -7.30
CA GLN A 117 -2.76 3.17 -7.18
C GLN A 117 -1.91 2.19 -6.38
N VAL A 118 -2.50 1.62 -5.35
CA VAL A 118 -1.84 0.63 -4.52
C VAL A 118 -2.30 -0.74 -4.95
N THR A 119 -1.39 -1.43 -5.62
CA THR A 119 -1.54 -2.84 -6.02
C THR A 119 -0.66 -3.73 -5.14
N ALA A 120 -0.80 -5.03 -5.24
CA ALA A 120 0.05 -5.98 -4.54
C ALA A 120 1.55 -5.79 -4.86
N ALA A 121 1.88 -5.32 -6.06
CA ALA A 121 3.26 -5.05 -6.47
C ALA A 121 3.85 -3.75 -5.89
N SER A 122 3.01 -2.75 -5.64
CA SER A 122 3.45 -1.41 -5.19
C SER A 122 3.22 -1.16 -3.70
N SER A 123 2.59 -2.10 -2.98
CA SER A 123 2.18 -1.93 -1.59
C SER A 123 3.30 -2.28 -0.60
N THR A 124 4.33 -1.45 -0.54
CA THR A 124 5.48 -1.66 0.36
C THR A 124 5.52 -0.74 1.56
N ALA A 125 4.88 0.43 1.50
CA ALA A 125 4.90 1.43 2.56
C ALA A 125 3.71 1.26 3.52
N PHE A 126 3.98 0.96 4.79
CA PHE A 126 2.96 0.66 5.81
C PHE A 126 1.92 1.77 6.01
N VAL A 127 2.32 3.02 6.08
CA VAL A 127 1.42 4.14 6.46
C VAL A 127 0.65 4.71 5.27
N GLN A 128 1.22 4.66 4.08
CA GLN A 128 0.65 5.32 2.89
C GLN A 128 -0.01 4.35 1.93
N ALA A 129 0.57 3.16 1.78
CA ALA A 129 0.17 2.19 0.76
C ALA A 129 -0.59 0.99 1.31
N GLY A 130 -0.76 0.86 2.63
CA GLY A 130 -1.43 -0.27 3.23
C GLY A 130 -0.53 -1.48 3.50
N GLY A 131 0.78 -1.41 3.22
CA GLY A 131 1.77 -2.47 3.44
C GLY A 131 1.70 -3.60 2.42
N THR A 132 2.62 -4.53 2.56
CA THR A 132 2.83 -5.62 1.60
C THR A 132 1.54 -6.37 1.28
N GLY A 133 1.23 -6.45 0.01
CA GLY A 133 0.09 -7.19 -0.53
C GLY A 133 -1.28 -6.51 -0.38
N ALA A 134 -1.43 -5.38 0.32
CA ALA A 134 -2.69 -4.67 0.40
C ALA A 134 -3.05 -4.01 -0.94
N GLN A 135 -4.34 -3.96 -1.23
CA GLN A 135 -4.89 -3.24 -2.38
C GLN A 135 -5.89 -2.20 -1.91
N THR A 136 -5.70 -0.95 -2.32
CA THR A 136 -6.58 0.15 -1.92
C THR A 136 -6.94 1.02 -3.10
N ILE A 137 -7.98 1.82 -2.96
CA ILE A 137 -8.39 2.80 -3.97
C ILE A 137 -8.22 4.23 -3.46
N SER A 138 -7.63 5.07 -4.26
CA SER A 138 -7.54 6.51 -4.05
C SER A 138 -8.33 7.23 -5.14
N LEU A 139 -9.23 8.09 -4.77
CA LEU A 139 -9.95 8.95 -5.70
C LEU A 139 -9.34 10.36 -5.70
N ARG A 140 -9.23 10.98 -6.88
CA ARG A 140 -8.74 12.36 -7.07
C ARG A 140 -7.33 12.62 -6.52
N GLY A 141 -6.52 11.60 -6.33
CA GLY A 141 -5.17 11.74 -5.77
C GLY A 141 -5.10 12.06 -4.28
N LEU A 142 -6.22 11.97 -3.54
CA LEU A 142 -6.29 12.39 -2.13
C LEU A 142 -5.89 11.29 -1.13
N GLY A 143 -5.62 10.07 -1.60
CA GLY A 143 -5.23 8.93 -0.78
C GLY A 143 -6.40 8.04 -0.35
N ALA A 144 -6.09 6.78 -0.04
CA ALA A 144 -7.08 5.76 0.29
C ALA A 144 -7.84 6.08 1.61
N ASN A 145 -7.19 6.70 2.56
CA ASN A 145 -7.80 7.09 3.84
C ASN A 145 -8.76 8.29 3.75
N ARG A 146 -8.94 8.88 2.56
CA ARG A 146 -9.94 9.93 2.26
C ARG A 146 -10.97 9.45 1.23
N THR A 147 -10.94 8.17 0.89
CA THR A 147 -11.91 7.51 0.03
C THR A 147 -12.69 6.51 0.87
N LEU A 148 -13.99 6.74 1.03
CA LEU A 148 -14.83 5.82 1.80
C LEU A 148 -15.22 4.63 0.94
N VAL A 149 -14.97 3.40 1.44
CA VAL A 149 -15.45 2.17 0.83
C VAL A 149 -16.65 1.65 1.63
N LEU A 150 -17.71 1.34 0.91
CA LEU A 150 -18.93 0.70 1.43
C LEU A 150 -19.07 -0.69 0.80
N LEU A 151 -19.63 -1.61 1.56
CA LEU A 151 -20.13 -2.90 1.07
C LEU A 151 -21.63 -2.94 1.34
N ASN A 152 -22.41 -3.06 0.26
CA ASN A 152 -23.88 -3.01 0.31
C ASN A 152 -24.41 -1.77 1.07
N GLY A 153 -23.82 -0.60 0.80
CA GLY A 153 -24.22 0.68 1.40
C GLY A 153 -23.74 0.88 2.86
N ARG A 154 -23.01 -0.06 3.44
CA ARG A 154 -22.50 -0.01 4.82
C ARG A 154 -20.97 0.12 4.83
N ARG A 155 -20.46 0.95 5.74
CA ARG A 155 -19.02 1.17 5.89
C ARG A 155 -18.29 -0.17 6.07
N ALA A 156 -17.34 -0.46 5.20
CA ALA A 156 -16.45 -1.60 5.34
C ALA A 156 -15.35 -1.27 6.36
N GLY A 157 -15.18 -2.13 7.37
CA GLY A 157 -14.12 -1.97 8.36
C GLY A 157 -12.74 -2.22 7.74
N PRO A 158 -11.70 -1.53 8.20
CA PRO A 158 -10.35 -1.70 7.65
C PRO A 158 -9.78 -3.09 7.95
N ALA A 159 -8.89 -3.56 7.08
CA ALA A 159 -8.11 -4.78 7.27
C ALA A 159 -6.65 -4.50 6.99
N GLY A 160 -5.74 -5.09 7.77
CA GLY A 160 -4.30 -4.89 7.58
C GLY A 160 -3.51 -4.97 8.86
N ILE A 161 -2.28 -4.45 8.79
CA ILE A 161 -1.33 -4.36 9.90
C ILE A 161 -0.96 -2.90 10.13
N ARG A 162 -0.65 -2.52 11.37
CA ARG A 162 -0.14 -1.20 11.77
C ARG A 162 -0.97 -0.05 11.20
N GLY A 163 -0.36 0.90 10.50
CA GLY A 163 -1.02 2.05 9.90
C GLY A 163 -1.99 1.72 8.75
N GLN A 164 -1.99 0.49 8.23
CA GLN A 164 -2.92 0.04 7.18
C GLN A 164 -4.38 0.02 7.62
N VAL A 165 -4.61 -0.25 8.89
CA VAL A 165 -5.97 -0.26 9.48
C VAL A 165 -6.61 1.13 9.52
N SER A 166 -6.30 1.96 8.54
CA SER A 166 -6.92 3.25 8.25
C SER A 166 -7.76 3.25 6.96
N SER A 167 -7.65 2.21 6.12
CA SER A 167 -8.38 2.07 4.87
C SER A 167 -8.83 0.62 4.64
N PHE A 168 -9.83 0.44 3.78
CA PHE A 168 -10.33 -0.88 3.44
C PHE A 168 -9.40 -1.59 2.46
N ASP A 169 -9.09 -2.87 2.72
CA ASP A 169 -8.33 -3.73 1.81
C ASP A 169 -9.27 -4.41 0.81
N LEU A 170 -9.15 -4.07 -0.47
CA LEU A 170 -9.97 -4.59 -1.55
C LEU A 170 -9.82 -6.11 -1.75
N ASN A 171 -8.71 -6.70 -1.32
CA ASN A 171 -8.53 -8.15 -1.34
C ASN A 171 -9.53 -8.94 -0.48
N THR A 172 -10.28 -8.27 0.38
CA THR A 172 -11.25 -8.94 1.24
C THR A 172 -12.51 -9.36 0.51
N ILE A 173 -12.79 -8.81 -0.68
CA ILE A 173 -13.98 -9.10 -1.48
C ILE A 173 -13.56 -9.69 -2.83
N PRO A 174 -13.95 -10.93 -3.15
CA PRO A 174 -13.68 -11.50 -4.46
C PRO A 174 -14.55 -10.85 -5.55
N LEU A 175 -13.98 -10.69 -6.74
CA LEU A 175 -14.71 -10.10 -7.87
C LEU A 175 -15.99 -10.89 -8.22
N SER A 176 -15.95 -12.20 -8.10
CA SER A 176 -17.07 -13.11 -8.35
C SER A 176 -18.29 -12.93 -7.41
N ALA A 177 -18.12 -12.20 -6.29
CA ALA A 177 -19.21 -11.85 -5.40
C ALA A 177 -19.89 -10.52 -5.76
N VAL A 178 -19.29 -9.73 -6.65
CA VAL A 178 -19.70 -8.34 -6.94
C VAL A 178 -20.54 -8.29 -8.20
N GLU A 179 -21.64 -7.58 -8.15
CA GLU A 179 -22.49 -7.27 -9.32
C GLU A 179 -22.00 -6.02 -10.03
N ASN A 180 -21.85 -4.96 -9.26
CA ASN A 180 -21.37 -3.69 -9.78
C ASN A 180 -20.71 -2.85 -8.66
N VAL A 181 -20.01 -1.79 -9.06
CA VAL A 181 -19.46 -0.81 -8.14
C VAL A 181 -19.95 0.58 -8.50
N GLU A 182 -20.59 1.25 -7.55
CA GLU A 182 -20.99 2.63 -7.69
C GLU A 182 -19.91 3.56 -7.10
N ILE A 183 -19.46 4.51 -7.91
CA ILE A 183 -18.47 5.51 -7.50
C ILE A 183 -19.11 6.88 -7.47
N LEU A 184 -19.35 7.39 -6.26
CA LEU A 184 -19.79 8.76 -6.05
C LEU A 184 -18.59 9.70 -6.11
N LYS A 185 -18.54 10.54 -7.14
CA LYS A 185 -17.43 11.45 -7.44
C LYS A 185 -17.53 12.78 -6.70
N ASP A 186 -17.95 12.79 -5.46
CA ASP A 186 -18.13 14.02 -4.68
C ASP A 186 -18.01 13.74 -3.18
N GLY A 187 -17.67 14.78 -2.41
CA GLY A 187 -17.67 14.66 -0.96
C GLY A 187 -19.06 14.34 -0.42
N ALA A 188 -19.15 13.38 0.51
CA ALA A 188 -20.42 12.85 1.02
C ALA A 188 -20.44 12.67 2.54
N SER A 189 -19.63 13.40 3.28
CA SER A 189 -19.58 13.28 4.73
C SER A 189 -20.89 13.70 5.42
N SER A 190 -21.75 14.49 4.77
CA SER A 190 -23.08 14.83 5.27
C SER A 190 -24.04 13.63 5.32
N VAL A 191 -23.78 12.58 4.54
CA VAL A 191 -24.55 11.32 4.53
C VAL A 191 -23.80 10.22 5.28
N TYR A 192 -22.54 9.99 4.95
CA TYR A 192 -21.77 8.83 5.40
C TYR A 192 -20.78 9.10 6.53
N GLY A 193 -20.51 10.37 6.86
CA GLY A 193 -19.57 10.77 7.91
C GLY A 193 -18.12 10.82 7.44
N SER A 194 -17.19 10.56 8.36
CA SER A 194 -15.75 10.62 8.12
C SER A 194 -15.31 9.82 6.88
N ASP A 195 -14.20 10.25 6.27
CA ASP A 195 -13.46 9.59 5.19
C ASP A 195 -14.10 9.72 3.79
N ALA A 196 -15.37 10.15 3.69
CA ALA A 196 -16.02 10.45 2.42
C ALA A 196 -15.62 11.84 1.88
N VAL A 197 -14.31 12.11 1.77
CA VAL A 197 -13.75 13.41 1.35
C VAL A 197 -13.54 13.44 -0.16
N ALA A 198 -12.80 12.47 -0.69
CA ALA A 198 -12.53 12.35 -2.12
C ALA A 198 -13.74 11.81 -2.90
N GLY A 199 -14.53 10.98 -2.25
CA GLY A 199 -15.67 10.29 -2.82
C GLY A 199 -16.03 9.05 -2.02
N VAL A 200 -16.98 8.27 -2.57
CA VAL A 200 -17.45 7.02 -1.99
C VAL A 200 -17.42 5.93 -3.06
N VAL A 201 -16.88 4.77 -2.71
CA VAL A 201 -16.92 3.56 -3.52
C VAL A 201 -17.85 2.58 -2.82
N ASN A 202 -18.99 2.27 -3.42
CA ASN A 202 -19.95 1.31 -2.89
C ASN A 202 -19.92 0.03 -3.72
N ILE A 203 -19.44 -1.05 -3.12
CA ILE A 203 -19.37 -2.38 -3.72
C ILE A 203 -20.71 -3.03 -3.46
N ILE A 204 -21.41 -3.41 -4.54
CA ILE A 204 -22.72 -4.04 -4.49
C ILE A 204 -22.55 -5.51 -4.87
N THR A 205 -22.93 -6.40 -3.96
CA THR A 205 -22.85 -7.84 -4.19
C THR A 205 -23.99 -8.33 -5.06
N ASP A 206 -23.71 -9.35 -5.87
CA ASP A 206 -24.70 -9.99 -6.73
C ASP A 206 -25.81 -10.65 -5.90
N LYS A 207 -27.05 -10.36 -6.26
CA LYS A 207 -28.26 -10.87 -5.61
C LYS A 207 -29.02 -11.86 -6.46
N SER A 208 -28.47 -12.28 -7.58
CA SER A 208 -29.09 -13.28 -8.46
C SER A 208 -29.12 -14.67 -7.80
N ASP A 209 -30.02 -15.53 -8.30
CA ASP A 209 -30.12 -16.95 -7.91
C ASP A 209 -29.18 -17.86 -8.72
N ALA A 210 -28.27 -17.28 -9.51
CA ALA A 210 -27.33 -18.03 -10.31
C ALA A 210 -26.25 -18.68 -9.39
N SER A 211 -26.05 -19.97 -9.62
CA SER A 211 -24.92 -20.70 -9.03
C SER A 211 -23.87 -20.91 -10.11
N SER A 212 -22.61 -20.67 -9.78
CA SER A 212 -21.50 -20.74 -10.74
C SER A 212 -20.29 -21.44 -10.13
N PHE A 213 -19.42 -21.91 -11.00
CA PHE A 213 -18.07 -22.32 -10.67
C PHE A 213 -17.17 -21.82 -11.78
N ASN A 214 -16.15 -21.03 -11.41
CA ASN A 214 -15.17 -20.52 -12.34
C ASN A 214 -13.80 -21.00 -11.92
N ALA A 215 -12.92 -21.20 -12.90
CA ALA A 215 -11.51 -21.45 -12.67
C ALA A 215 -10.70 -20.70 -13.72
N PHE A 216 -9.75 -19.97 -13.28
CA PHE A 216 -8.87 -19.15 -14.10
C PHE A 216 -7.42 -19.49 -13.81
N THR A 217 -6.59 -19.50 -14.84
CA THR A 217 -5.15 -19.59 -14.69
C THR A 217 -4.48 -18.66 -15.69
N SER A 218 -3.48 -17.94 -15.23
CA SER A 218 -2.60 -17.13 -16.07
C SER A 218 -1.18 -17.68 -15.94
N ALA A 219 -0.57 -17.96 -17.07
CA ALA A 219 0.81 -18.43 -17.15
C ALA A 219 1.55 -17.52 -18.13
N PRO A 220 2.43 -16.63 -17.66
CA PRO A 220 3.30 -15.83 -18.51
C PRO A 220 4.17 -16.70 -19.40
N SER A 221 4.66 -16.15 -20.53
CA SER A 221 5.56 -16.87 -21.42
C SER A 221 6.93 -17.17 -20.80
N GLU A 222 7.33 -16.35 -19.84
CA GLU A 222 8.51 -16.52 -19.00
C GLU A 222 8.08 -16.89 -17.58
N SER A 223 8.93 -17.57 -16.82
CA SER A 223 8.62 -17.99 -15.44
C SER A 223 8.31 -16.84 -14.50
N GLY A 224 7.59 -17.12 -13.42
CA GLY A 224 7.27 -16.18 -12.35
C GLY A 224 6.00 -15.38 -12.60
N GLY A 225 5.22 -15.23 -11.55
CA GLY A 225 3.95 -14.50 -11.54
C GLY A 225 2.74 -15.32 -12.02
N GLU A 226 2.86 -16.65 -12.13
CA GLU A 226 1.74 -17.52 -12.48
C GLU A 226 0.60 -17.33 -11.48
N THR A 227 -0.64 -17.24 -12.01
CA THR A 227 -1.84 -17.02 -11.21
C THR A 227 -2.82 -18.18 -11.37
N VAL A 228 -3.43 -18.58 -10.26
CA VAL A 228 -4.56 -19.51 -10.22
C VAL A 228 -5.65 -18.88 -9.37
N ASN A 229 -6.86 -18.81 -9.93
CA ASN A 229 -8.07 -18.46 -9.21
C ASN A 229 -9.11 -19.56 -9.40
N ALA A 230 -9.85 -19.90 -8.35
CA ALA A 230 -10.98 -20.78 -8.41
C ALA A 230 -12.07 -20.27 -7.46
N ASP A 231 -13.22 -19.99 -7.99
CA ASP A 231 -14.37 -19.55 -7.21
C ASP A 231 -15.59 -20.42 -7.44
N PHE A 232 -16.45 -20.44 -6.45
CA PHE A 232 -17.77 -21.02 -6.55
C PHE A 232 -18.82 -20.15 -5.90
N THR A 233 -19.96 -20.07 -6.49
CA THR A 233 -21.15 -19.45 -5.94
C THR A 233 -22.28 -20.46 -5.88
N PHE A 234 -22.90 -20.56 -4.72
CA PHE A 234 -24.13 -21.28 -4.52
C PHE A 234 -25.22 -20.30 -4.10
N ALA A 235 -26.26 -20.16 -4.89
CA ALA A 235 -27.37 -19.27 -4.61
C ALA A 235 -28.69 -20.04 -4.66
N ARG A 236 -29.58 -19.73 -3.76
CA ARG A 236 -30.94 -20.29 -3.73
C ARG A 236 -31.89 -19.35 -3.01
N SER A 237 -33.05 -19.16 -3.61
CA SER A 237 -34.16 -18.40 -3.02
C SER A 237 -35.44 -19.21 -2.96
N SER A 238 -36.38 -18.69 -2.19
CA SER A 238 -37.77 -19.08 -2.10
C SER A 238 -38.59 -17.81 -1.85
N ASP A 239 -39.92 -17.90 -1.83
CA ASP A 239 -40.79 -16.76 -1.59
C ASP A 239 -40.43 -15.94 -0.35
N ASN A 240 -39.93 -16.61 0.71
CA ASN A 240 -39.67 -15.96 1.99
C ASN A 240 -38.19 -15.84 2.37
N TRP A 241 -37.26 -16.44 1.63
CA TRP A 241 -35.85 -16.40 2.00
C TRP A 241 -34.93 -16.51 0.79
N ARG A 242 -33.76 -15.95 0.94
CA ARG A 242 -32.65 -16.11 0.02
C ARG A 242 -31.37 -16.38 0.78
N ILE A 243 -30.51 -17.21 0.22
CA ILE A 243 -29.14 -17.43 0.68
C ILE A 243 -28.22 -17.47 -0.53
N ARG A 244 -27.07 -16.82 -0.41
CA ARG A 244 -25.96 -16.88 -1.36
C ARG A 244 -24.68 -17.15 -0.61
N MET A 245 -23.85 -18.04 -1.13
CA MET A 245 -22.55 -18.39 -0.59
C MET A 245 -21.53 -18.31 -1.70
N THR A 246 -20.50 -17.52 -1.53
CA THR A 246 -19.38 -17.39 -2.48
C THR A 246 -18.10 -17.77 -1.77
N GLY A 247 -17.36 -18.72 -2.34
CA GLY A 247 -16.02 -19.09 -1.88
C GLY A 247 -15.03 -18.81 -3.01
N ASP A 248 -13.91 -18.22 -2.66
CA ASP A 248 -12.87 -17.86 -3.60
C ASP A 248 -11.49 -18.27 -3.05
N TYR A 249 -10.66 -18.80 -3.94
CA TYR A 249 -9.27 -19.12 -3.70
C TYR A 249 -8.43 -18.51 -4.81
N TYR A 250 -7.58 -17.57 -4.44
CA TYR A 250 -6.63 -16.92 -5.32
C TYR A 250 -5.20 -17.21 -4.88
N LYS A 251 -4.34 -17.58 -5.81
CA LYS A 251 -2.90 -17.73 -5.58
C LYS A 251 -2.13 -17.16 -6.75
N ARG A 252 -1.14 -16.35 -6.46
CA ARG A 252 -0.12 -15.89 -7.40
C ARG A 252 1.24 -16.29 -6.88
N GLU A 253 2.03 -16.94 -7.71
CA GLU A 253 3.44 -17.19 -7.42
C GLU A 253 4.23 -15.89 -7.50
N GLU A 254 5.38 -15.88 -6.88
CA GLU A 254 6.29 -14.75 -6.92
C GLU A 254 6.75 -14.45 -8.35
N LEU A 255 6.95 -13.18 -8.66
CA LEU A 255 7.76 -12.73 -9.77
C LEU A 255 9.03 -12.12 -9.19
N ALA A 256 10.16 -12.80 -9.37
CA ALA A 256 11.46 -12.30 -8.97
C ALA A 256 12.07 -11.39 -10.06
N LYS A 257 13.02 -10.54 -9.70
CA LYS A 257 13.71 -9.68 -10.66
C LYS A 257 14.42 -10.49 -11.74
N GLY A 258 15.08 -11.60 -11.35
CA GLY A 258 15.77 -12.51 -12.27
C GLY A 258 14.88 -13.24 -13.27
N ASP A 259 13.55 -13.24 -13.06
CA ASP A 259 12.61 -13.82 -14.02
C ASP A 259 12.42 -12.98 -15.28
N ARG A 260 12.99 -11.78 -15.33
CA ARG A 260 12.87 -10.87 -16.48
C ARG A 260 14.20 -10.22 -16.81
N ASP A 261 14.69 -10.44 -18.02
CA ASP A 261 15.99 -9.91 -18.49
C ASP A 261 16.12 -8.40 -18.34
N TYR A 262 15.03 -7.65 -18.47
CA TYR A 262 15.04 -6.19 -18.36
C TYR A 262 15.08 -5.67 -16.90
N PHE A 263 15.00 -6.56 -15.90
CA PHE A 263 15.19 -6.22 -14.48
C PHE A 263 16.51 -6.75 -13.91
N ASN A 264 17.18 -7.67 -14.60
CA ASN A 264 18.45 -8.24 -14.13
C ASN A 264 19.54 -7.19 -13.97
N CYS A 265 19.45 -6.10 -14.74
CA CYS A 265 20.48 -5.08 -14.74
C CYS A 265 19.84 -3.70 -14.84
N GLY A 266 19.86 -2.96 -13.75
CA GLY A 266 19.51 -1.54 -13.74
C GLY A 266 20.56 -0.72 -14.46
N GLU A 267 20.51 -0.62 -15.79
CA GLU A 267 21.41 0.25 -16.55
C GLU A 267 21.31 1.69 -16.05
N GLN A 268 22.43 2.24 -15.60
CA GLN A 268 22.49 3.61 -15.15
C GLN A 268 22.93 4.54 -16.28
N TYR A 269 22.03 5.42 -16.68
CA TYR A 269 22.34 6.52 -17.59
C TYR A 269 22.89 7.71 -16.81
N ILE A 270 24.12 8.11 -17.11
CA ILE A 270 24.82 9.22 -16.45
C ILE A 270 24.89 10.40 -17.42
N PHE A 271 24.47 11.57 -16.96
CA PHE A 271 24.56 12.80 -17.74
C PHE A 271 25.44 13.81 -17.01
N SER A 272 26.33 14.48 -17.76
CA SER A 272 27.10 15.58 -17.23
C SER A 272 26.17 16.72 -16.79
N PRO A 273 26.23 17.15 -15.51
CA PRO A 273 25.36 18.21 -15.02
C PRO A 273 25.64 19.57 -15.70
N ASN A 274 26.84 19.75 -16.26
CA ASN A 274 27.26 21.02 -16.88
C ASN A 274 26.92 21.09 -18.38
N THR A 275 26.99 19.98 -19.09
CA THR A 275 26.82 19.95 -20.56
C THR A 275 25.57 19.20 -21.02
N GLY A 276 24.97 18.39 -20.15
CA GLY A 276 23.89 17.46 -20.50
C GLY A 276 24.36 16.30 -21.38
N GLU A 277 25.66 16.15 -21.59
CA GLU A 277 26.24 15.07 -22.39
C GLU A 277 26.12 13.74 -21.64
N ARG A 278 25.73 12.68 -22.35
CA ARG A 278 25.62 11.32 -21.81
C ARG A 278 27.02 10.74 -21.60
N ARG A 279 27.28 10.22 -20.41
CA ARG A 279 28.57 9.68 -19.97
C ARG A 279 28.42 8.32 -19.31
N ASP A 280 27.70 7.43 -19.94
CA ASP A 280 27.48 6.10 -19.37
C ASP A 280 28.82 5.36 -19.20
N VAL A 281 28.95 4.68 -18.07
CA VAL A 281 30.08 3.78 -17.85
C VAL A 281 29.77 2.47 -18.58
N ILE A 282 30.64 2.10 -19.48
CA ILE A 282 30.53 0.83 -20.21
C ILE A 282 31.38 -0.20 -19.51
N ASP A 283 30.75 -1.29 -19.09
CA ASP A 283 31.46 -2.46 -18.54
C ASP A 283 32.27 -3.12 -19.66
N PRO A 284 33.59 -3.22 -19.53
CA PRO A 284 34.42 -3.80 -20.58
C PRO A 284 34.21 -5.30 -20.76
N ARG A 285 33.63 -5.99 -19.79
CA ARG A 285 33.35 -7.44 -19.87
C ARG A 285 32.16 -7.72 -20.79
N THR A 286 31.09 -6.93 -20.65
CA THR A 286 29.83 -7.12 -21.37
C THR A 286 29.71 -6.22 -22.59
N GLY A 287 30.39 -5.07 -22.62
CA GLY A 287 30.23 -4.03 -23.63
C GLY A 287 28.94 -3.23 -23.49
N SER A 288 28.17 -3.46 -22.44
CA SER A 288 26.91 -2.78 -22.09
C SER A 288 27.13 -1.71 -21.03
N ALA A 289 26.11 -0.88 -20.77
CA ALA A 289 26.15 0.05 -19.66
C ALA A 289 26.26 -0.73 -18.33
N ALA A 290 27.06 -0.21 -17.40
CA ALA A 290 27.24 -0.84 -16.10
C ALA A 290 25.93 -0.91 -15.32
N CYS A 291 25.66 -2.05 -14.71
CA CYS A 291 24.54 -2.25 -13.82
C CYS A 291 24.78 -1.59 -12.47
N ARG A 292 23.76 -0.98 -11.88
CA ARG A 292 23.83 -0.38 -10.55
C ARG A 292 22.62 -0.73 -9.71
N ASP A 293 22.66 -1.88 -9.09
CA ASP A 293 21.53 -2.36 -8.31
C ASP A 293 21.75 -2.29 -6.79
N LEU A 294 22.97 -2.28 -6.33
CA LEU A 294 23.28 -2.07 -4.92
C LEU A 294 23.39 -0.57 -4.61
N ILE A 295 22.55 -0.09 -3.68
CA ILE A 295 22.50 1.34 -3.27
C ILE A 295 23.87 1.86 -2.86
N TRP A 296 24.66 1.04 -2.18
CA TRP A 296 25.99 1.38 -1.67
C TRP A 296 27.12 0.88 -2.57
N GLY A 297 26.76 0.31 -3.71
CA GLY A 297 27.72 -0.38 -4.58
C GLY A 297 28.59 -1.28 -3.73
N HIS A 298 29.04 -2.32 -3.89
CA HIS A 298 29.96 -3.18 -3.19
C HIS A 298 30.27 -2.84 -1.72
N VAL A 299 31.11 -3.61 -1.11
CA VAL A 299 31.64 -3.39 0.21
C VAL A 299 32.59 -2.23 0.17
N TRP A 300 32.24 -1.19 0.87
CA TRP A 300 33.01 0.02 0.97
C TRP A 300 33.84 0.02 2.24
N ILE A 301 35.03 0.56 2.16
CA ILE A 301 35.83 0.92 3.32
C ILE A 301 36.02 2.43 3.33
N TYR A 302 35.45 3.08 4.32
CA TYR A 302 35.57 4.51 4.49
C TYR A 302 36.70 4.86 5.43
N ASP A 303 37.41 5.90 5.11
CA ASP A 303 38.40 6.52 5.99
C ASP A 303 37.80 7.75 6.72
N TYR A 304 37.69 7.65 8.02
CA TYR A 304 37.19 8.71 8.89
C TYR A 304 38.30 9.41 9.71
N SER A 305 39.57 9.16 9.40
CA SER A 305 40.70 9.65 10.20
C SER A 305 40.78 11.16 10.30
N GLY A 306 40.14 11.91 9.40
CA GLY A 306 40.07 13.38 9.45
C GLY A 306 38.84 13.94 10.19
N GLY A 307 38.02 13.09 10.84
CA GLY A 307 36.77 13.52 11.46
C GLY A 307 35.62 13.79 10.47
N VAL A 308 35.92 13.75 9.21
CA VAL A 308 34.94 13.83 8.07
C VAL A 308 35.22 12.63 7.17
N PRO A 309 34.20 11.95 6.67
CA PRO A 309 34.42 10.88 5.70
C PRO A 309 35.22 11.43 4.51
N SER A 310 36.45 10.96 4.34
CA SER A 310 37.30 11.37 3.22
C SER A 310 37.03 10.59 1.93
N GLY A 311 35.88 9.91 1.88
CA GLY A 311 35.45 9.07 0.77
C GLY A 311 35.77 7.58 0.97
N ALA A 312 35.15 6.72 0.18
CA ALA A 312 35.49 5.31 0.14
C ALA A 312 36.90 5.11 -0.42
N LYS A 313 37.68 4.24 0.18
CA LYS A 313 39.06 4.00 -0.22
C LYS A 313 39.26 2.67 -0.94
N ALA A 314 38.38 1.73 -0.70
CA ALA A 314 38.43 0.42 -1.38
C ALA A 314 37.04 -0.16 -1.50
N GLN A 315 36.88 -0.98 -2.51
CA GLN A 315 35.67 -1.68 -2.86
C GLN A 315 36.00 -3.15 -3.15
N TYR A 316 35.14 -4.06 -2.75
CA TYR A 316 35.33 -5.48 -2.98
C TYR A 316 34.80 -5.89 -4.36
N ASP A 317 35.55 -6.70 -5.07
CA ASP A 317 35.19 -7.26 -6.35
C ASP A 317 34.60 -8.67 -6.13
N TYR A 318 33.27 -8.78 -6.17
CA TYR A 318 32.56 -10.02 -5.92
C TYR A 318 32.86 -11.13 -6.93
N ASP A 319 33.02 -10.76 -8.19
CA ASP A 319 33.26 -11.72 -9.26
C ASP A 319 34.76 -12.03 -9.48
N GLY A 320 35.64 -11.20 -8.92
CA GLY A 320 37.09 -11.32 -9.06
C GLY A 320 37.61 -11.05 -10.47
N ASP A 321 36.81 -10.46 -11.32
CA ASP A 321 37.10 -10.26 -12.73
C ASP A 321 37.18 -8.78 -13.15
N LEU A 322 36.82 -7.82 -12.26
CA LEU A 322 36.95 -6.39 -12.51
C LEU A 322 38.43 -5.97 -12.68
N GLY A 323 39.36 -6.71 -12.06
CA GLY A 323 40.77 -6.46 -12.18
C GLY A 323 41.16 -5.03 -11.79
N ASN A 324 41.73 -4.32 -12.74
CA ASN A 324 42.06 -2.88 -12.59
C ASN A 324 41.00 -1.97 -13.21
N TYR A 325 39.81 -2.48 -13.48
CA TYR A 325 38.72 -1.67 -13.98
C TYR A 325 38.18 -0.78 -12.87
N VAL A 326 38.82 0.31 -12.68
CA VAL A 326 38.29 1.46 -11.97
C VAL A 326 38.16 2.55 -13.02
N PRO A 327 36.99 3.15 -13.23
CA PRO A 327 36.90 4.36 -14.04
C PRO A 327 37.93 5.34 -13.50
N SER A 328 38.78 5.85 -14.36
CA SER A 328 39.94 6.68 -13.97
C SER A 328 39.49 7.84 -13.09
N ILE A 329 39.79 7.73 -11.80
CA ILE A 329 39.59 8.79 -10.84
C ILE A 329 41.00 9.36 -10.59
N ASP A 330 41.22 10.56 -11.09
CA ASP A 330 42.52 11.25 -11.01
C ASP A 330 43.05 11.45 -9.56
N SER A 331 42.21 11.21 -8.54
CA SER A 331 42.54 11.42 -7.13
C SER A 331 43.12 10.18 -6.43
N LEU A 332 43.32 9.05 -7.10
CA LEU A 332 43.81 7.82 -6.50
C LEU A 332 45.31 7.53 -6.74
N ASP A 333 46.06 8.49 -7.20
CA ASP A 333 47.52 8.38 -7.38
C ASP A 333 48.18 7.84 -6.11
N GLY A 334 48.70 6.61 -6.19
CA GLY A 334 49.46 5.97 -5.12
C GLY A 334 48.69 5.10 -4.13
N ILE A 335 47.39 4.83 -4.36
CA ILE A 335 46.61 3.87 -3.59
C ILE A 335 46.48 2.57 -4.38
N SER A 336 46.99 1.47 -3.84
CA SER A 336 46.77 0.13 -4.35
C SER A 336 45.85 -0.64 -3.39
N ALA A 337 44.97 -1.47 -3.91
CA ALA A 337 44.09 -2.31 -3.12
C ALA A 337 44.67 -3.73 -2.96
N PRO A 338 44.33 -4.46 -1.88
CA PRO A 338 44.72 -5.85 -1.70
C PRO A 338 44.03 -6.74 -2.75
N PRO A 339 44.47 -7.99 -2.95
CA PRO A 339 43.81 -8.94 -3.85
C PRO A 339 42.32 -9.08 -3.52
N GLY A 340 41.47 -9.03 -4.54
CA GLY A 340 40.03 -9.05 -4.42
C GLY A 340 39.39 -7.68 -4.10
N TRP A 341 40.20 -6.66 -3.97
CA TRP A 341 39.76 -5.29 -3.75
C TRP A 341 40.31 -4.37 -4.82
N TYR A 342 39.62 -3.30 -5.09
CA TYR A 342 40.12 -2.21 -5.94
C TYR A 342 39.94 -0.86 -5.27
N ALA A 343 40.85 0.05 -5.51
CA ALA A 343 40.83 1.37 -4.90
C ALA A 343 39.81 2.26 -5.58
N VAL A 344 38.99 2.97 -4.80
CA VAL A 344 38.01 3.92 -5.28
C VAL A 344 38.10 5.24 -4.50
N ALA A 345 37.85 6.35 -5.16
CA ALA A 345 37.51 7.59 -4.49
C ALA A 345 36.04 7.86 -4.72
N TRP A 346 35.31 8.07 -3.64
CA TRP A 346 33.93 8.52 -3.75
C TRP A 346 33.90 10.03 -3.63
N ASP A 347 33.70 10.67 -4.75
CA ASP A 347 33.31 12.05 -4.88
C ASP A 347 31.90 12.05 -5.46
N ARG A 348 31.01 12.86 -4.91
CA ARG A 348 29.65 13.00 -5.45
C ARG A 348 29.63 13.44 -6.92
N ASP A 349 30.70 14.05 -7.38
CA ASP A 349 30.89 14.52 -8.76
C ASP A 349 31.71 13.52 -9.59
N SER A 350 32.16 12.40 -9.02
CA SER A 350 32.93 11.39 -9.76
C SER A 350 32.00 10.46 -10.53
N ASP A 351 32.33 10.24 -11.77
CA ASP A 351 31.68 9.29 -12.67
C ASP A 351 32.08 7.82 -12.34
N GLY A 352 32.66 7.59 -11.15
CA GLY A 352 33.14 6.30 -10.69
C GLY A 352 31.99 5.40 -10.29
N VAL A 353 31.42 4.73 -11.28
CA VAL A 353 30.42 3.70 -11.09
C VAL A 353 31.08 2.34 -11.19
N THR A 354 30.81 1.57 -10.24
CA THR A 354 31.21 0.19 -10.14
C THR A 354 30.03 -0.69 -10.46
N ASN A 355 30.28 -1.81 -11.04
CA ASN A 355 29.27 -2.79 -11.39
C ASN A 355 28.87 -3.60 -10.15
N PHE A 356 27.59 -3.85 -9.96
CA PHE A 356 26.99 -4.36 -8.73
C PHE A 356 25.98 -5.43 -8.95
N ASP A 357 26.25 -6.30 -9.87
CA ASP A 357 25.47 -7.48 -10.09
C ASP A 357 25.78 -8.51 -8.98
N HIS A 358 24.77 -8.83 -8.16
CA HIS A 358 24.88 -9.83 -7.12
C HIS A 358 23.72 -10.83 -7.23
N PRO A 359 23.96 -12.16 -7.11
CA PRO A 359 22.92 -13.18 -7.27
C PRO A 359 21.71 -13.04 -6.36
N PHE A 360 21.82 -12.37 -5.20
CA PHE A 360 20.69 -12.13 -4.31
C PHE A 360 19.67 -11.17 -4.92
N GLN A 361 20.08 -10.33 -5.84
CA GLN A 361 19.25 -9.39 -6.54
C GLN A 361 18.25 -10.07 -7.48
N ASP A 362 18.71 -11.14 -8.17
CA ASP A 362 17.83 -11.95 -9.03
C ASP A 362 16.69 -12.60 -8.25
N GLN A 363 16.92 -12.87 -6.96
CA GLN A 363 15.96 -13.50 -6.07
C GLN A 363 14.98 -12.52 -5.41
N GLU A 364 15.22 -11.21 -5.55
CA GLU A 364 14.34 -10.21 -4.92
C GLU A 364 12.97 -10.19 -5.57
N SER A 365 11.92 -10.25 -4.74
CA SER A 365 10.54 -10.15 -5.21
C SER A 365 10.26 -8.82 -5.90
N LEU A 366 9.96 -8.84 -7.18
CA LEU A 366 9.35 -7.72 -7.89
C LEU A 366 7.86 -7.64 -7.60
N ILE A 367 7.20 -8.81 -7.63
CA ILE A 367 5.81 -8.97 -7.19
C ILE A 367 5.77 -10.11 -6.17
N PRO A 368 5.30 -9.87 -4.95
CA PRO A 368 5.29 -10.88 -3.90
C PRO A 368 4.40 -12.08 -4.22
N LYS A 369 4.77 -13.24 -3.69
CA LYS A 369 3.85 -14.37 -3.60
C LYS A 369 2.64 -13.99 -2.77
N THR A 370 1.44 -14.30 -3.28
CA THR A 370 0.17 -13.95 -2.64
C THR A 370 -0.76 -15.16 -2.62
N GLU A 371 -1.40 -15.42 -1.50
CA GLU A 371 -2.49 -16.39 -1.35
C GLU A 371 -3.66 -15.75 -0.63
N ILE A 372 -4.88 -15.86 -1.20
CA ILE A 372 -6.11 -15.28 -0.65
C ILE A 372 -7.18 -16.36 -0.61
N LYS A 373 -7.90 -16.42 0.48
CA LYS A 373 -9.06 -17.31 0.69
C LYS A 373 -10.20 -16.48 1.22
N THR A 374 -11.31 -16.44 0.49
CA THR A 374 -12.49 -15.68 0.89
C THR A 374 -13.71 -16.56 0.95
N PHE A 375 -14.54 -16.33 1.94
CA PHE A 375 -15.84 -16.97 2.07
C PHE A 375 -16.87 -15.92 2.50
N LEU A 376 -17.83 -15.64 1.62
CA LEU A 376 -18.93 -14.70 1.85
C LEU A 376 -20.25 -15.48 1.89
N VAL A 377 -21.04 -15.24 2.92
CA VAL A 377 -22.40 -15.74 3.04
C VAL A 377 -23.34 -14.56 3.24
N GLU A 378 -24.36 -14.49 2.40
CA GLU A 378 -25.40 -13.49 2.49
C GLU A 378 -26.75 -14.19 2.57
N GLY A 379 -27.63 -13.66 3.39
CA GLY A 379 -28.96 -14.23 3.54
C GLY A 379 -30.00 -13.17 3.87
N SER A 380 -31.23 -13.39 3.40
CA SER A 380 -32.39 -12.60 3.80
C SER A 380 -33.60 -13.48 4.06
N TYR A 381 -34.46 -13.02 4.95
CA TYR A 381 -35.71 -13.68 5.33
C TYR A 381 -36.82 -12.65 5.45
N ASN A 382 -37.88 -12.82 4.67
CA ASN A 382 -39.07 -11.97 4.74
C ASN A 382 -39.92 -12.43 5.93
N ILE A 383 -39.96 -11.61 6.99
CA ILE A 383 -40.78 -11.83 8.18
C ILE A 383 -42.24 -11.63 7.83
N SER A 384 -42.51 -10.66 6.96
CA SER A 384 -43.80 -10.37 6.33
C SER A 384 -43.55 -9.80 4.94
N ASP A 385 -44.60 -9.44 4.23
CA ASP A 385 -44.50 -8.80 2.91
C ASP A 385 -43.75 -7.46 2.99
N ASP A 386 -43.83 -6.77 4.14
CA ASP A 386 -43.26 -5.44 4.34
C ASP A 386 -41.95 -5.44 5.11
N HIS A 387 -41.52 -6.56 5.72
CA HIS A 387 -40.36 -6.59 6.64
C HIS A 387 -39.39 -7.74 6.34
N GLN A 388 -38.14 -7.40 6.14
CA GLN A 388 -37.07 -8.33 5.81
C GLN A 388 -35.92 -8.27 6.82
N LEU A 389 -35.54 -9.42 7.37
CA LEU A 389 -34.28 -9.62 8.08
C LEU A 389 -33.21 -9.96 7.06
N TYR A 390 -32.00 -9.39 7.19
CA TYR A 390 -30.84 -9.73 6.36
C TYR A 390 -29.59 -9.95 7.23
N SER A 391 -28.65 -10.71 6.68
CA SER A 391 -27.35 -10.93 7.32
C SER A 391 -26.26 -11.17 6.29
N GLU A 392 -25.02 -10.77 6.65
CA GLU A 392 -23.81 -10.98 5.87
C GLU A 392 -22.72 -11.50 6.81
N VAL A 393 -21.97 -12.51 6.35
CA VAL A 393 -20.76 -13.02 7.02
C VAL A 393 -19.65 -13.09 5.98
N LEU A 394 -18.58 -12.35 6.21
CA LEU A 394 -17.39 -12.35 5.37
C LEU A 394 -16.21 -12.83 6.18
N LEU A 395 -15.53 -13.85 5.69
CA LEU A 395 -14.28 -14.39 6.20
C LEU A 395 -13.24 -14.30 5.09
N ASN A 396 -12.10 -13.67 5.38
CA ASN A 396 -11.01 -13.57 4.42
C ASN A 396 -9.69 -13.84 5.14
N GLN A 397 -8.80 -14.54 4.45
CA GLN A 397 -7.41 -14.72 4.85
C GLN A 397 -6.52 -14.36 3.67
N ARG A 398 -5.52 -13.53 3.91
CA ARG A 398 -4.50 -13.17 2.94
C ARG A 398 -3.11 -13.41 3.52
N GLU A 399 -2.26 -14.08 2.74
CA GLU A 399 -0.86 -14.30 3.06
C GLU A 399 0.02 -13.78 1.92
N ASN A 400 1.06 -13.03 2.25
CA ASN A 400 2.05 -12.52 1.34
C ASN A 400 3.44 -12.89 1.83
N TYR A 401 4.34 -13.23 0.90
CA TYR A 401 5.75 -13.50 1.19
C TYR A 401 6.62 -12.72 0.22
N VAL A 402 7.65 -12.07 0.75
CA VAL A 402 8.59 -11.22 0.01
C VAL A 402 9.99 -11.75 0.26
N ASN A 403 10.66 -12.19 -0.78
CA ASN A 403 12.10 -12.40 -0.77
C ASN A 403 12.79 -11.04 -0.93
N SER A 404 13.80 -10.80 -0.15
CA SER A 404 14.53 -9.55 -0.18
C SER A 404 15.98 -9.75 0.27
N TYR A 405 16.83 -8.87 -0.17
CA TYR A 405 18.21 -8.80 0.28
C TYR A 405 18.52 -7.41 0.83
N ARG A 406 19.61 -7.28 1.54
CA ARG A 406 20.11 -5.97 1.98
C ARG A 406 21.60 -5.97 2.19
N GLN A 407 22.17 -4.79 2.17
CA GLN A 407 23.48 -4.53 2.73
C GLN A 407 23.33 -3.99 4.16
N PHE A 408 24.25 -4.37 5.02
CA PHE A 408 24.36 -3.83 6.37
C PHE A 408 25.81 -3.48 6.67
N TRP A 409 26.02 -2.66 7.67
CA TRP A 409 27.37 -2.19 8.01
C TRP A 409 27.62 -2.28 9.50
N SER A 410 28.90 -2.43 9.82
CA SER A 410 29.42 -2.22 11.16
C SER A 410 30.64 -1.31 11.07
N TYR A 411 30.85 -0.53 12.11
CA TYR A 411 32.08 0.24 12.25
C TYR A 411 33.07 -0.58 13.03
N THR A 412 34.19 -0.90 12.42
CA THR A 412 35.31 -1.54 13.08
C THR A 412 36.38 -0.50 13.31
N TYR A 413 36.89 -0.40 14.53
CA TYR A 413 37.91 0.54 14.92
C TYR A 413 39.18 -0.17 15.36
N ASN A 414 40.32 0.27 14.87
CA ASN A 414 41.62 -0.17 15.33
C ASN A 414 42.57 1.03 15.40
N SER A 415 43.06 1.33 16.59
CA SER A 415 43.95 2.46 16.85
C SER A 415 45.39 2.24 16.34
N THR A 416 45.79 1.01 16.08
CA THR A 416 47.15 0.65 15.72
C THR A 416 47.30 0.11 14.31
N ASN A 417 46.29 -0.65 13.85
CA ASN A 417 46.24 -1.20 12.52
C ASN A 417 44.78 -1.41 12.13
N PRO A 418 44.25 -0.69 11.14
CA PRO A 418 42.85 -0.79 10.74
C PRO A 418 42.39 -2.21 10.32
N PHE A 419 43.32 -3.10 10.02
CA PHE A 419 43.04 -4.46 9.62
C PHE A 419 43.56 -5.53 10.59
N GLY A 420 43.92 -5.15 11.81
CA GLY A 420 44.18 -6.09 12.91
C GLY A 420 45.46 -6.95 12.79
N GLY A 421 46.31 -6.70 11.82
CA GLY A 421 47.56 -7.45 11.61
C GLY A 421 48.81 -6.59 11.72
N PRO A 422 50.02 -7.22 11.87
CA PRO A 422 51.25 -6.49 11.79
C PRO A 422 51.52 -5.92 10.39
N ASP A 423 50.89 -6.49 9.38
CA ASP A 423 50.99 -6.05 8.00
C ASP A 423 49.74 -5.28 7.61
N ASN A 424 49.91 -4.07 7.11
CA ASN A 424 48.81 -3.29 6.57
C ASN A 424 48.21 -4.00 5.36
N VAL A 425 46.99 -4.52 5.51
CA VAL A 425 46.32 -5.30 4.46
C VAL A 425 45.94 -4.41 3.27
N MET A 426 45.71 -3.13 3.54
CA MET A 426 45.53 -2.11 2.51
C MET A 426 46.95 -1.61 2.13
N ALA A 427 47.28 -1.81 0.90
CA ALA A 427 48.60 -1.61 0.34
C ALA A 427 49.25 -0.19 0.53
N GLU A 428 50.42 -0.04 -0.04
CA GLU A 428 51.18 1.21 -0.08
C GLU A 428 50.30 2.43 -0.39
N GLY A 429 50.38 3.47 0.46
CA GLY A 429 49.63 4.71 0.29
C GLY A 429 48.38 4.83 1.16
N TRP A 430 48.01 3.81 1.94
CA TRP A 430 46.89 3.95 2.89
C TRP A 430 47.25 4.92 4.01
N SER A 431 46.35 5.87 4.28
CA SER A 431 46.58 6.96 5.22
C SER A 431 46.54 6.57 6.71
N GLY A 432 46.33 5.25 6.99
CA GLY A 432 46.17 4.76 8.36
C GLY A 432 44.81 5.05 8.95
N ALA A 433 43.76 4.85 8.15
CA ALA A 433 42.38 4.99 8.60
C ALA A 433 42.15 4.22 9.91
N GLN A 434 41.50 4.86 10.82
CA GLN A 434 41.17 4.30 12.13
C GLN A 434 39.73 3.77 12.21
N TRP A 435 38.89 4.23 11.36
CA TRP A 435 37.49 3.85 11.31
C TRP A 435 37.14 3.26 9.94
N LEU A 436 36.75 2.03 9.96
CA LEU A 436 36.39 1.32 8.75
C LEU A 436 34.95 0.85 8.84
N SER A 437 34.24 1.00 7.77
CA SER A 437 32.88 0.48 7.62
C SER A 437 32.88 -0.48 6.43
N SER A 438 32.64 -1.75 6.71
CA SER A 438 32.36 -2.76 5.72
C SER A 438 30.85 -2.93 5.55
N THR A 439 30.42 -3.26 4.35
CA THR A 439 29.00 -3.39 4.01
C THR A 439 28.69 -4.76 3.42
N PRO A 440 28.74 -5.85 4.22
CA PRO A 440 28.37 -7.16 3.73
C PRO A 440 26.94 -7.18 3.20
N ILE A 441 26.71 -8.04 2.22
CA ILE A 441 25.38 -8.30 1.65
C ILE A 441 24.76 -9.56 2.29
N THR A 442 23.46 -9.63 2.38
CA THR A 442 22.76 -10.80 2.91
C THR A 442 21.40 -10.98 2.26
N ASP A 443 21.02 -12.23 2.06
CA ASP A 443 19.68 -12.70 1.71
C ASP A 443 18.74 -12.81 2.94
N GLN A 444 19.27 -12.60 4.15
CA GLN A 444 18.49 -12.68 5.39
C GLN A 444 17.70 -11.38 5.64
N ASN A 445 16.75 -11.08 4.76
CA ASN A 445 15.91 -9.88 4.83
C ASN A 445 14.45 -10.12 4.41
N ASP A 446 14.04 -11.38 4.35
CA ASP A 446 12.70 -11.76 3.96
C ASP A 446 11.63 -11.26 4.92
N SER A 447 10.42 -11.11 4.41
CA SER A 447 9.26 -10.72 5.21
C SER A 447 7.99 -11.43 4.75
N SER A 448 7.05 -11.55 5.67
CA SER A 448 5.72 -12.07 5.38
C SER A 448 4.65 -11.30 6.13
N VAL A 449 3.47 -11.24 5.54
CA VAL A 449 2.27 -10.65 6.14
C VAL A 449 1.14 -11.63 6.00
N LYS A 450 0.44 -11.90 7.12
CA LYS A 450 -0.78 -12.69 7.15
C LYS A 450 -1.88 -11.87 7.79
N ILE A 451 -3.05 -11.81 7.17
CA ILE A 451 -4.21 -11.08 7.66
C ILE A 451 -5.41 -12.03 7.66
N ASP A 452 -6.04 -12.17 8.82
CA ASP A 452 -7.33 -12.81 9.00
C ASP A 452 -8.39 -11.72 9.25
N TYR A 453 -9.38 -11.61 8.34
CA TYR A 453 -10.44 -10.62 8.43
C TYR A 453 -11.79 -11.30 8.57
N THR A 454 -12.57 -10.81 9.54
CA THR A 454 -13.94 -11.27 9.78
C THR A 454 -14.88 -10.07 9.82
N ARG A 455 -16.01 -10.16 9.08
CA ARG A 455 -17.08 -9.16 9.15
C ARG A 455 -18.42 -9.88 9.30
N PHE A 456 -19.24 -9.36 10.18
CA PHE A 456 -20.62 -9.79 10.39
C PHE A 456 -21.55 -8.59 10.36
N VAL A 457 -22.64 -8.69 9.62
CA VAL A 457 -23.73 -7.72 9.59
C VAL A 457 -25.04 -8.43 9.83
N ALA A 458 -25.92 -7.83 10.60
CA ALA A 458 -27.31 -8.23 10.70
C ALA A 458 -28.19 -6.97 10.76
N GLY A 459 -29.31 -6.99 10.08
CA GLY A 459 -30.21 -5.85 10.05
C GLY A 459 -31.63 -6.23 9.68
N LEU A 460 -32.49 -5.24 9.89
CA LEU A 460 -33.90 -5.30 9.61
C LEU A 460 -34.25 -4.10 8.71
N THR A 461 -34.84 -4.34 7.58
CA THR A 461 -35.35 -3.32 6.66
C THR A 461 -36.80 -3.58 6.33
N GLY A 462 -37.51 -2.55 5.95
CA GLY A 462 -38.91 -2.69 5.55
C GLY A 462 -39.66 -1.38 5.45
N ASP A 463 -40.94 -1.51 5.11
CA ASP A 463 -41.85 -0.40 5.00
C ASP A 463 -42.70 -0.28 6.29
N MET A 464 -42.69 0.91 6.90
CA MET A 464 -43.52 1.24 8.08
C MET A 464 -44.92 1.61 7.66
N SER A 465 -45.08 2.05 6.42
CA SER A 465 -46.31 2.35 5.73
C SER A 465 -46.07 2.28 4.21
N GLU A 466 -47.09 2.45 3.39
CA GLU A 466 -46.99 2.46 1.91
C GLU A 466 -45.88 3.41 1.38
N SER A 467 -45.46 4.42 2.14
CA SER A 467 -44.55 5.47 1.71
C SER A 467 -43.34 5.68 2.61
N TRP A 468 -43.28 5.07 3.80
CA TRP A 468 -42.18 5.22 4.75
C TRP A 468 -41.41 3.91 4.92
N MET A 469 -40.10 3.96 4.66
CA MET A 469 -39.19 2.84 4.89
C MET A 469 -38.28 3.09 6.09
N TYR A 470 -37.72 1.99 6.60
CA TYR A 470 -36.64 2.02 7.59
C TYR A 470 -35.57 0.97 7.27
N ASP A 471 -34.36 1.23 7.74
CA ASP A 471 -33.27 0.25 7.83
C ASP A 471 -32.56 0.42 9.18
N ALA A 472 -32.30 -0.69 9.86
CA ALA A 472 -31.53 -0.70 11.10
C ALA A 472 -30.58 -1.89 11.10
N SER A 473 -29.31 -1.65 11.34
CA SER A 473 -28.27 -2.68 11.28
C SER A 473 -27.23 -2.56 12.39
N ILE A 474 -26.67 -3.72 12.75
CA ILE A 474 -25.47 -3.85 13.56
C ILE A 474 -24.37 -4.48 12.72
N GLN A 475 -23.15 -4.03 12.93
CA GLN A 475 -21.99 -4.61 12.28
C GLN A 475 -20.87 -4.83 13.29
N TYR A 476 -20.16 -5.91 13.11
CA TYR A 476 -18.90 -6.23 13.77
C TYR A 476 -17.86 -6.60 12.71
N SER A 477 -16.68 -6.03 12.78
CA SER A 477 -15.53 -6.48 12.01
C SER A 477 -14.28 -6.58 12.87
N LYS A 478 -13.43 -7.54 12.55
CA LYS A 478 -12.13 -7.76 13.19
C LYS A 478 -11.10 -8.08 12.12
N SER A 479 -9.96 -7.39 12.18
CA SER A 479 -8.74 -7.71 11.45
C SER A 479 -7.68 -8.16 12.44
N GLU A 480 -7.11 -9.33 12.21
CA GLU A 480 -5.96 -9.87 12.94
C GLU A 480 -4.82 -10.00 11.91
N GLY A 481 -3.77 -9.20 12.08
CA GLY A 481 -2.63 -9.16 11.17
C GLY A 481 -1.36 -9.59 11.88
N GLU A 482 -0.63 -10.54 11.30
CA GLU A 482 0.72 -10.92 11.68
C GLU A 482 1.70 -10.38 10.64
N TYR A 483 2.78 -9.75 11.08
CA TYR A 483 3.85 -9.30 10.21
C TYR A 483 5.19 -9.82 10.73
N SER A 484 5.81 -10.68 9.94
CA SER A 484 7.08 -11.30 10.26
C SER A 484 8.19 -10.77 9.35
N SER A 485 9.38 -10.62 9.89
CA SER A 485 10.54 -10.22 9.10
C SER A 485 11.84 -10.74 9.72
N GLN A 486 12.78 -11.04 8.84
CA GLN A 486 14.14 -11.31 9.26
C GLN A 486 14.81 -10.00 9.71
N ARG A 487 15.50 -10.05 10.83
CA ARG A 487 16.20 -8.91 11.41
C ARG A 487 17.67 -9.24 11.61
N ILE A 488 18.48 -8.22 11.48
CA ILE A 488 19.88 -8.27 11.91
C ILE A 488 19.93 -7.81 13.35
N PHE A 489 20.56 -8.57 14.23
CA PHE A 489 20.70 -8.19 15.62
C PHE A 489 21.74 -7.07 15.77
N GLN A 490 21.29 -5.93 16.27
CA GLN A 490 22.14 -4.76 16.54
C GLN A 490 23.30 -5.10 17.48
N SER A 491 23.03 -5.87 18.53
CA SER A 491 24.02 -6.28 19.50
C SER A 491 25.08 -7.22 18.93
N SER A 492 24.74 -7.99 17.89
CA SER A 492 25.69 -8.85 17.19
C SER A 492 26.52 -8.09 16.16
N SER A 493 25.94 -7.10 15.48
CA SER A 493 26.67 -6.31 14.49
C SER A 493 27.66 -5.33 15.12
N ARG A 494 27.48 -4.97 16.39
CA ARG A 494 28.33 -4.03 17.13
C ARG A 494 29.44 -4.66 17.94
N GLY A 495 29.53 -5.99 17.98
CA GLY A 495 30.50 -6.68 18.82
C GLY A 495 31.95 -6.29 18.57
N ASN A 496 32.28 -5.94 17.32
CA ASN A 496 33.61 -5.50 16.89
C ASN A 496 33.71 -3.98 16.77
N ASP A 497 32.75 -3.24 17.31
CA ASP A 497 32.74 -1.79 17.28
C ASP A 497 33.91 -1.20 18.15
N TRP A 498 34.25 0.03 17.81
CA TRP A 498 35.29 0.82 18.54
C TRP A 498 35.01 1.04 20.04
N GLY A 499 33.95 0.53 20.54
CA GLY A 499 33.65 0.40 21.96
C GLY A 499 33.88 -1.02 22.47
N SER A 500 34.55 -1.89 21.73
CA SER A 500 34.81 -3.26 22.17
C SER A 500 35.54 -3.29 23.49
N ALA A 501 35.12 -4.19 24.39
CA ALA A 501 35.65 -4.27 25.76
C ALA A 501 37.14 -4.48 25.82
N ASN A 502 37.74 -5.02 24.79
CA ASN A 502 39.17 -5.35 24.73
C ASN A 502 40.05 -4.27 24.05
N GLY A 503 39.42 -3.31 23.33
CA GLY A 503 40.16 -2.23 22.64
C GLY A 503 41.03 -2.69 21.46
N ASP A 504 40.87 -3.95 21.05
CA ASP A 504 41.63 -4.60 19.98
C ASP A 504 40.74 -4.98 18.79
N GLY A 505 39.48 -4.57 18.80
CA GLY A 505 38.49 -4.95 17.80
C GLY A 505 37.86 -6.34 18.00
N SER A 506 38.25 -7.05 19.07
CA SER A 506 37.66 -8.34 19.45
C SER A 506 36.60 -8.15 20.55
N CYS A 507 35.52 -8.84 20.42
CA CYS A 507 34.46 -8.93 21.43
C CYS A 507 34.55 -10.20 22.27
N ALA A 508 35.61 -10.98 22.12
CA ALA A 508 35.80 -12.26 22.83
C ALA A 508 35.67 -12.09 24.37
N GLY A 509 34.89 -13.00 24.99
CA GLY A 509 34.61 -13.00 26.42
C GLY A 509 33.45 -12.06 26.84
N THR A 510 32.85 -11.31 25.95
CA THR A 510 31.63 -10.55 26.21
C THR A 510 30.36 -11.33 25.78
N THR A 511 29.19 -10.80 26.12
CA THR A 511 27.91 -11.34 25.66
C THR A 511 27.03 -10.24 25.09
N THR A 512 26.20 -10.58 24.12
CA THR A 512 25.19 -9.68 23.57
C THR A 512 24.11 -9.36 24.59
N ILE A 513 23.27 -8.37 24.34
CA ILE A 513 22.06 -8.06 25.13
C ILE A 513 21.14 -9.28 25.27
N ARG A 514 21.16 -10.19 24.30
CA ARG A 514 20.41 -11.47 24.31
C ARG A 514 21.06 -12.55 25.19
N GLY A 515 22.22 -12.27 25.81
CA GLY A 515 22.97 -13.23 26.60
C GLY A 515 23.74 -14.28 25.78
N VAL A 516 23.86 -14.08 24.46
CA VAL A 516 24.65 -14.96 23.58
C VAL A 516 26.11 -14.57 23.67
N PRO A 517 27.06 -15.52 23.82
CA PRO A 517 28.49 -15.22 23.77
C PRO A 517 28.83 -14.50 22.45
N CYS A 518 29.70 -13.52 22.56
CA CYS A 518 30.15 -12.79 21.38
C CYS A 518 30.95 -13.66 20.43
N LEU A 519 30.61 -13.59 19.14
CA LEU A 519 31.33 -14.18 18.03
C LEU A 519 32.09 -13.07 17.30
N ASP A 520 33.42 -13.18 17.21
CA ASP A 520 34.21 -12.27 16.40
C ASP A 520 33.97 -12.55 14.92
N LEU A 521 33.29 -11.61 14.25
CA LEU A 521 32.89 -11.75 12.85
C LEU A 521 34.02 -11.28 11.92
N PRO A 522 34.25 -12.01 10.81
CA PRO A 522 35.30 -11.67 9.87
C PRO A 522 34.87 -10.57 8.87
N TRP A 523 34.69 -9.36 9.34
CA TRP A 523 34.14 -8.21 8.59
C TRP A 523 34.88 -7.84 7.30
N TYR A 524 36.07 -8.38 7.08
CA TYR A 524 36.89 -8.17 5.88
C TYR A 524 37.18 -9.44 5.12
N ASP A 525 36.60 -10.56 5.51
CA ASP A 525 36.68 -11.81 4.76
C ASP A 525 35.79 -11.71 3.51
N PRO A 526 36.32 -11.91 2.30
CA PRO A 526 35.55 -11.92 1.07
C PRO A 526 34.30 -12.80 1.11
N ARG A 527 34.40 -13.99 1.69
CA ARG A 527 33.27 -14.89 1.89
C ARG A 527 32.15 -14.22 2.68
N PHE A 528 32.49 -13.61 3.83
CA PHE A 528 31.52 -12.94 4.70
C PHE A 528 30.89 -11.73 4.02
N LEU A 529 31.69 -10.94 3.32
CA LEU A 529 31.24 -9.75 2.61
C LEU A 529 30.30 -10.08 1.48
N ASN A 530 30.49 -11.23 0.83
CA ASN A 530 29.66 -11.74 -0.25
C ASN A 530 28.36 -12.45 0.24
N GLY A 531 28.14 -12.49 1.55
CA GLY A 531 26.92 -13.09 2.11
C GLY A 531 26.99 -14.61 2.30
N ASP A 532 28.13 -15.22 2.08
CA ASP A 532 28.34 -16.65 2.34
C ASP A 532 28.68 -16.90 3.81
N PHE A 533 27.65 -16.74 4.65
CA PHE A 533 27.77 -16.89 6.11
C PHE A 533 27.73 -18.37 6.51
N THR A 534 28.54 -18.74 7.51
CA THR A 534 28.39 -20.04 8.19
C THR A 534 27.08 -20.11 8.97
N ASP A 535 26.63 -21.31 9.33
CA ASP A 535 25.43 -21.48 10.15
C ASP A 535 25.55 -20.81 11.52
N GLU A 536 26.78 -20.77 12.10
CA GLU A 536 27.05 -20.08 13.36
C GLU A 536 26.93 -18.55 13.22
N GLU A 537 27.47 -17.98 12.16
CA GLU A 537 27.36 -16.55 11.84
C GLU A 537 25.91 -16.16 11.57
N LYS A 538 25.17 -16.99 10.81
CA LYS A 538 23.73 -16.77 10.57
C LYS A 538 22.94 -16.77 11.86
N ALA A 539 23.14 -17.76 12.71
CA ALA A 539 22.45 -17.87 14.00
C ALA A 539 22.79 -16.72 14.97
N TYR A 540 24.01 -16.19 14.86
CA TYR A 540 24.49 -15.07 15.67
C TYR A 540 23.95 -13.73 15.20
N LEU A 541 23.90 -13.51 13.87
CA LEU A 541 23.57 -12.23 13.23
C LEU A 541 22.09 -12.01 12.99
N PHE A 542 21.33 -13.06 12.68
CA PHE A 542 19.98 -12.93 12.13
C PHE A 542 18.94 -13.66 12.96
N GLY A 543 17.72 -13.13 12.95
CA GLY A 543 16.58 -13.78 13.58
C GLY A 543 15.26 -13.32 12.97
N TRP A 544 14.24 -14.18 13.05
CA TRP A 544 12.87 -13.81 12.73
C TRP A 544 12.20 -13.16 13.92
N GLU A 545 11.43 -12.12 13.67
CA GLU A 545 10.48 -11.58 14.61
C GLU A 545 9.09 -11.51 13.99
N THR A 546 8.07 -11.58 14.84
CA THR A 546 6.68 -11.41 14.44
C THR A 546 6.05 -10.35 15.34
N GLY A 547 5.45 -9.34 14.72
CA GLY A 547 4.55 -8.40 15.37
C GLY A 547 3.10 -8.71 15.00
N GLU A 548 2.16 -8.24 15.79
CA GLU A 548 0.74 -8.49 15.65
C GLU A 548 -0.06 -7.19 15.72
N THR A 549 -1.07 -7.05 14.85
CA THR A 549 -2.02 -5.94 14.89
C THR A 549 -3.43 -6.50 14.98
N GLU A 550 -4.19 -6.10 15.98
CA GLU A 550 -5.62 -6.35 16.08
C GLU A 550 -6.38 -5.05 15.90
N TYR A 551 -7.37 -5.04 14.99
CA TYR A 551 -8.30 -3.94 14.83
C TYR A 551 -9.72 -4.45 14.91
N THR A 552 -10.52 -3.85 15.80
CA THR A 552 -11.93 -4.21 15.99
C THR A 552 -12.82 -2.98 15.73
N GLN A 553 -13.85 -3.16 14.92
CA GLN A 553 -14.88 -2.14 14.70
C GLN A 553 -16.26 -2.72 15.04
N LYS A 554 -17.05 -1.95 15.78
CA LYS A 554 -18.46 -2.24 16.07
C LYS A 554 -19.28 -1.03 15.68
N SER A 555 -20.34 -1.23 14.92
CA SER A 555 -21.23 -0.13 14.55
C SER A 555 -22.70 -0.51 14.64
N PHE A 556 -23.52 0.51 14.84
CA PHE A 556 -24.96 0.51 14.72
C PHE A 556 -25.37 1.68 13.85
N GLU A 557 -26.21 1.46 12.87
CA GLU A 557 -26.81 2.49 12.04
C GLU A 557 -28.31 2.23 11.91
N ALA A 558 -29.11 3.28 12.00
CA ALA A 558 -30.52 3.21 11.73
C ALA A 558 -31.00 4.49 11.07
N PHE A 559 -31.90 4.36 10.09
CA PHE A 559 -32.54 5.50 9.45
C PHE A 559 -33.98 5.17 9.03
N VAL A 560 -34.77 6.24 8.84
CA VAL A 560 -36.11 6.21 8.24
C VAL A 560 -36.16 7.20 7.10
N SER A 561 -36.91 6.90 6.05
CA SER A 561 -37.09 7.75 4.88
C SER A 561 -38.51 7.68 4.36
N GLY A 562 -39.04 8.81 3.92
CA GLY A 562 -40.39 8.89 3.32
C GLY A 562 -40.82 10.32 3.01
N PRO A 563 -41.99 10.50 2.36
CA PRO A 563 -42.53 11.80 2.02
C PRO A 563 -43.16 12.48 3.25
N ILE A 564 -43.06 13.81 3.31
CA ILE A 564 -43.68 14.63 4.38
C ILE A 564 -44.78 15.55 3.88
N MET A 565 -44.75 15.89 2.60
CA MET A 565 -45.76 16.74 1.97
C MET A 565 -45.70 16.65 0.46
N GLU A 566 -46.80 16.96 -0.19
CA GLU A 566 -46.88 17.03 -1.65
C GLU A 566 -46.89 18.50 -2.10
N LEU A 567 -46.05 18.82 -3.09
CA LEU A 567 -46.03 20.09 -3.80
C LEU A 567 -46.60 19.93 -5.20
N SER A 568 -46.81 21.01 -5.94
CA SER A 568 -47.23 20.98 -7.33
C SER A 568 -46.26 20.31 -8.29
N ALA A 569 -45.01 20.09 -7.86
CA ALA A 569 -43.95 19.47 -8.65
C ALA A 569 -43.54 18.11 -8.09
N GLY A 570 -44.30 17.53 -7.16
CA GLY A 570 -44.07 16.20 -6.60
C GLY A 570 -43.92 16.18 -5.08
N GLU A 571 -43.56 15.04 -4.52
CA GLU A 571 -43.45 14.80 -3.09
C GLU A 571 -42.12 15.34 -2.51
N VAL A 572 -42.21 16.03 -1.37
CA VAL A 572 -41.01 16.39 -0.56
C VAL A 572 -40.66 15.18 0.28
N SER A 573 -39.52 14.57 0.02
CA SER A 573 -39.02 13.40 0.74
C SER A 573 -37.92 13.76 1.73
N VAL A 574 -37.90 13.07 2.87
CA VAL A 574 -36.91 13.25 3.92
C VAL A 574 -36.29 11.90 4.33
N ALA A 575 -35.06 11.95 4.84
CA ALA A 575 -34.46 10.86 5.59
C ALA A 575 -33.83 11.39 6.87
N PHE A 576 -33.96 10.62 7.97
CA PHE A 576 -33.33 10.89 9.23
C PHE A 576 -32.70 9.63 9.79
N GLY A 577 -31.47 9.74 10.32
CA GLY A 577 -30.79 8.59 10.86
C GLY A 577 -29.79 8.92 11.95
N MET A 578 -29.32 7.85 12.57
CA MET A 578 -28.27 7.89 13.57
C MET A 578 -27.23 6.81 13.32
N HIS A 579 -26.00 7.09 13.74
CA HIS A 579 -24.86 6.21 13.61
C HIS A 579 -24.07 6.21 14.93
N TYR A 580 -23.69 5.03 15.37
CA TYR A 580 -22.79 4.80 16.49
C TYR A 580 -21.69 3.83 16.05
N ARG A 581 -20.42 4.20 16.26
CA ARG A 581 -19.28 3.35 15.91
C ARG A 581 -18.22 3.41 17.00
N THR A 582 -17.60 2.28 17.27
CA THR A 582 -16.44 2.15 18.13
C THR A 582 -15.35 1.44 17.37
N ASP A 583 -14.17 2.02 17.35
CA ASP A 583 -12.95 1.48 16.75
C ASP A 583 -11.92 1.25 17.86
N GLU A 584 -11.20 0.14 17.81
CA GLU A 584 -10.16 -0.23 18.78
C GLU A 584 -8.97 -0.87 18.05
N ILE A 585 -7.76 -0.44 18.38
CA ILE A 585 -6.49 -0.96 17.84
C ILE A 585 -5.58 -1.44 18.96
N LEU A 586 -4.89 -2.55 18.70
CA LEU A 586 -3.74 -3.02 19.44
C LEU A 586 -2.68 -3.49 18.45
N ASP A 587 -1.53 -2.80 18.40
CA ASP A 587 -0.37 -3.17 17.60
C ASP A 587 0.81 -3.46 18.54
N THR A 588 1.33 -4.67 18.48
CA THR A 588 2.44 -5.15 19.29
C THR A 588 3.59 -5.52 18.36
N PRO A 589 4.62 -4.67 18.24
CA PRO A 589 5.81 -4.98 17.45
C PRO A 589 6.58 -6.19 18.00
N GLY A 590 7.40 -6.81 17.14
CA GLY A 590 8.20 -7.95 17.50
C GLY A 590 9.23 -7.67 18.61
N GLU A 591 9.70 -8.72 19.28
CA GLU A 591 10.56 -8.62 20.45
C GLU A 591 11.93 -8.02 20.12
N ILE A 592 12.49 -8.30 18.93
CA ILE A 592 13.80 -7.76 18.52
C ILE A 592 13.70 -6.24 18.38
N THR A 593 12.62 -5.75 17.77
CA THR A 593 12.36 -4.31 17.61
C THR A 593 12.07 -3.63 18.96
N THR A 594 11.24 -4.22 19.81
CA THR A 594 10.86 -3.63 21.10
C THR A 594 12.01 -3.64 22.12
N SER A 595 12.91 -4.61 22.05
CA SER A 595 14.12 -4.66 22.87
C SER A 595 15.22 -3.68 22.39
N GLY A 596 15.07 -3.06 21.22
CA GLY A 596 16.07 -2.19 20.61
C GLY A 596 17.26 -2.93 19.98
N ASP A 597 17.13 -4.24 19.76
CA ASP A 597 18.19 -5.08 19.15
C ASP A 597 18.05 -5.23 17.63
N ALA A 598 17.14 -4.50 16.98
CA ALA A 598 16.99 -4.50 15.54
C ALA A 598 17.94 -3.50 14.87
N TRP A 599 18.92 -4.00 14.11
CA TRP A 599 19.87 -3.16 13.37
C TRP A 599 19.18 -2.36 12.26
N GLY A 600 19.52 -1.09 12.16
CA GLY A 600 19.04 -0.21 11.07
C GLY A 600 17.52 -0.02 11.05
N THR A 601 16.84 -0.40 12.13
CA THR A 601 15.39 -0.24 12.27
C THR A 601 15.10 0.75 13.39
N SER A 602 14.09 1.58 13.19
CA SER A 602 13.60 2.46 14.24
C SER A 602 12.92 1.66 15.36
N GLY A 603 13.11 2.05 16.62
CA GLY A 603 12.35 1.52 17.74
C GLY A 603 10.86 1.76 17.54
N SER A 604 10.03 0.88 18.07
CA SER A 604 8.58 0.97 18.00
C SER A 604 8.00 0.43 19.31
N GLY A 605 7.08 1.18 19.91
CA GLY A 605 6.34 0.74 21.10
C GLY A 605 5.00 0.08 20.75
N ILE A 606 4.30 -0.41 21.78
CA ILE A 606 2.95 -0.97 21.63
C ILE A 606 1.97 0.18 21.39
N THR A 607 1.32 0.18 20.24
CA THR A 607 0.27 1.14 19.88
C THR A 607 -1.09 0.59 20.28
N GLN A 608 -1.78 1.26 21.21
CA GLN A 608 -3.07 0.82 21.71
C GLN A 608 -4.00 2.00 21.91
N GLY A 609 -5.23 1.90 21.40
CA GLY A 609 -6.22 2.94 21.62
C GLY A 609 -7.60 2.60 21.11
N LYS A 610 -8.53 3.48 21.47
CA LYS A 610 -9.95 3.34 21.15
C LYS A 610 -10.56 4.70 20.88
N ASP A 611 -11.47 4.76 19.93
CA ASP A 611 -12.28 5.95 19.66
C ASP A 611 -13.76 5.60 19.45
N THR A 612 -14.65 6.54 19.75
CA THR A 612 -16.09 6.38 19.59
C THR A 612 -16.65 7.53 18.78
N THR A 613 -17.41 7.21 17.75
CA THR A 613 -18.13 8.17 16.91
C THR A 613 -19.63 8.04 17.12
N LYS A 614 -20.30 9.15 17.38
CA LYS A 614 -21.76 9.26 17.47
C LYS A 614 -22.23 10.30 16.47
N ALA A 615 -23.26 10.02 15.70
CA ALA A 615 -23.74 10.97 14.72
C ALA A 615 -25.25 10.91 14.53
N PHE A 616 -25.82 12.07 14.16
CA PHE A 616 -27.18 12.21 13.65
C PHE A 616 -27.09 12.88 12.29
N PHE A 617 -27.88 12.41 11.35
CA PHE A 617 -27.93 12.96 10.00
C PHE A 617 -29.35 13.09 9.49
N GLY A 618 -29.53 14.00 8.55
CA GLY A 618 -30.78 14.19 7.85
C GLY A 618 -30.59 14.65 6.43
N GLU A 619 -31.50 14.27 5.58
CA GLU A 619 -31.58 14.64 4.17
C GLU A 619 -33.00 15.08 3.84
N ILE A 620 -33.13 16.05 2.93
CA ILE A 620 -34.41 16.47 2.36
C ILE A 620 -34.25 16.67 0.85
N ASP A 621 -35.22 16.21 0.11
CA ASP A 621 -35.34 16.39 -1.34
C ASP A 621 -36.62 17.13 -1.66
N ILE A 622 -36.52 18.26 -2.37
CA ILE A 622 -37.61 19.17 -2.63
C ILE A 622 -37.77 19.37 -4.13
N PRO A 623 -38.81 18.82 -4.77
CA PRO A 623 -39.14 19.15 -6.15
C PRO A 623 -39.72 20.56 -6.20
N LEU A 624 -39.02 21.50 -6.84
CA LEU A 624 -39.38 22.91 -6.87
C LEU A 624 -40.30 23.28 -8.03
N LEU A 625 -39.99 22.79 -9.23
CA LEU A 625 -40.72 23.07 -10.45
C LEU A 625 -40.76 21.85 -11.36
N GLU A 626 -41.88 21.63 -12.07
CA GLU A 626 -42.06 20.59 -13.05
C GLU A 626 -42.87 21.15 -14.23
N ASP A 627 -42.55 20.69 -15.46
CA ASP A 627 -43.25 20.98 -16.71
C ASP A 627 -43.46 22.50 -16.95
N LYS A 628 -42.42 23.32 -16.74
CA LYS A 628 -42.40 24.75 -17.07
C LYS A 628 -41.52 25.02 -18.28
N PRO A 629 -41.71 26.13 -19.00
CA PRO A 629 -40.82 26.50 -20.10
C PRO A 629 -39.33 26.51 -19.65
N LEU A 630 -38.49 25.76 -20.31
CA LEU A 630 -37.05 25.54 -19.99
C LEU A 630 -36.81 24.88 -18.60
N VAL A 631 -37.81 24.30 -18.00
CA VAL A 631 -37.71 23.57 -16.72
C VAL A 631 -38.59 22.34 -16.83
N LYS A 632 -38.04 21.23 -17.33
CA LYS A 632 -38.72 19.97 -17.27
C LYS A 632 -38.88 19.50 -15.83
N SER A 633 -37.76 19.50 -15.08
CA SER A 633 -37.75 19.35 -13.62
C SER A 633 -36.68 20.24 -12.96
N LEU A 634 -36.96 20.69 -11.77
CA LEU A 634 -36.01 21.42 -10.92
C LEU A 634 -36.16 20.92 -9.50
N GLY A 635 -35.12 20.28 -8.97
CA GLY A 635 -35.07 19.76 -7.61
C GLY A 635 -33.92 20.36 -6.79
N LEU A 636 -34.16 20.45 -5.50
CA LEU A 636 -33.19 20.90 -4.49
C LEU A 636 -32.99 19.77 -3.48
N ASN A 637 -31.74 19.29 -3.35
CA ASN A 637 -31.36 18.32 -2.32
C ASN A 637 -30.51 19.01 -1.25
N MET A 638 -30.77 18.73 0.02
CA MET A 638 -29.97 19.21 1.14
C MET A 638 -29.73 18.08 2.12
N SER A 639 -28.52 17.98 2.65
CA SER A 639 -28.17 17.04 3.72
C SER A 639 -27.30 17.71 4.78
N ALA A 640 -27.43 17.26 6.02
CA ALA A 640 -26.62 17.73 7.14
C ALA A 640 -26.34 16.59 8.11
N ARG A 641 -25.17 16.62 8.73
CA ARG A 641 -24.74 15.66 9.75
C ARG A 641 -24.01 16.37 10.89
N TYR A 642 -24.41 16.04 12.10
CA TYR A 642 -23.67 16.32 13.31
C TYR A 642 -22.93 15.05 13.73
N THR A 643 -21.64 15.15 13.95
CA THR A 643 -20.79 14.03 14.38
C THR A 643 -20.02 14.44 15.63
N ASP A 644 -20.05 13.61 16.66
CA ASP A 644 -19.28 13.74 17.89
C ASP A 644 -18.29 12.58 17.98
N VAL A 645 -17.01 12.88 18.17
CA VAL A 645 -15.90 11.91 18.22
C VAL A 645 -15.13 12.11 19.50
N ASP A 646 -14.99 11.05 20.29
CA ASP A 646 -14.43 11.12 21.64
C ASP A 646 -12.99 11.69 21.66
N SER A 647 -12.19 11.49 20.61
CA SER A 647 -10.78 11.90 20.54
C SER A 647 -10.55 13.40 20.30
N TYR A 648 -11.46 14.11 19.61
CA TYR A 648 -11.22 15.51 19.25
C TYR A 648 -12.46 16.44 19.35
N GLY A 649 -13.65 15.88 19.61
CA GLY A 649 -14.88 16.64 19.75
C GLY A 649 -15.82 16.55 18.54
N SER A 650 -16.62 17.59 18.28
CA SER A 650 -17.72 17.53 17.32
C SER A 650 -17.44 18.31 16.04
N ASP A 651 -18.04 17.82 14.95
CA ASP A 651 -17.98 18.42 13.61
C ASP A 651 -19.38 18.45 12.96
N ASN A 652 -19.59 19.43 12.08
CA ASN A 652 -20.82 19.58 11.31
C ASN A 652 -20.50 19.58 9.82
N THR A 653 -21.16 18.73 9.07
CA THR A 653 -21.07 18.71 7.62
C THR A 653 -22.43 18.92 6.98
N HIS A 654 -22.43 19.56 5.83
CA HIS A 654 -23.65 19.83 5.06
C HIS A 654 -23.36 19.75 3.56
N LYS A 655 -24.42 19.52 2.80
CA LYS A 655 -24.38 19.58 1.34
C LYS A 655 -25.68 20.15 0.81
N ILE A 656 -25.58 20.95 -0.23
CA ILE A 656 -26.71 21.49 -0.99
C ILE A 656 -26.45 21.17 -2.45
N GLY A 657 -27.43 20.58 -3.12
CA GLY A 657 -27.37 20.22 -4.53
C GLY A 657 -28.62 20.64 -5.27
N VAL A 658 -28.43 21.10 -6.49
CA VAL A 658 -29.49 21.46 -7.43
C VAL A 658 -29.39 20.55 -8.65
N ASN A 659 -30.53 19.97 -9.05
CA ASN A 659 -30.67 19.23 -10.28
C ASN A 659 -31.72 19.96 -11.15
N TRP A 660 -31.29 20.50 -12.28
CA TRP A 660 -32.14 21.24 -13.21
C TRP A 660 -32.14 20.53 -14.57
N GLU A 661 -33.21 19.82 -14.83
CA GLU A 661 -33.49 19.24 -16.15
C GLU A 661 -34.17 20.31 -17.01
N ILE A 662 -33.43 20.83 -17.99
CA ILE A 662 -33.86 21.91 -18.86
C ILE A 662 -34.75 21.35 -19.96
N THR A 663 -34.34 20.21 -20.54
CA THR A 663 -35.05 19.42 -21.55
C THR A 663 -34.79 17.94 -21.27
N ASP A 664 -35.45 17.03 -22.04
CA ASP A 664 -35.21 15.58 -21.94
C ASP A 664 -33.74 15.17 -22.22
N THR A 665 -32.96 16.04 -22.86
CA THR A 665 -31.61 15.76 -23.32
C THR A 665 -30.56 16.74 -22.71
N LEU A 666 -30.97 17.64 -21.86
CA LEU A 666 -30.07 18.64 -21.28
C LEU A 666 -30.38 18.87 -19.80
N ARG A 667 -29.42 18.57 -18.95
CA ARG A 667 -29.48 18.67 -17.51
C ARG A 667 -28.28 19.44 -16.95
N LEU A 668 -28.50 20.35 -16.01
CA LEU A 668 -27.49 21.01 -15.20
C LEU A 668 -27.54 20.48 -13.77
N ARG A 669 -26.40 20.10 -13.25
CA ARG A 669 -26.22 19.73 -11.85
C ARG A 669 -25.24 20.69 -11.20
N ALA A 670 -25.52 21.12 -9.97
CA ALA A 670 -24.60 21.90 -9.16
C ALA A 670 -24.70 21.48 -7.71
N GLY A 671 -23.56 21.41 -7.05
CA GLY A 671 -23.47 21.02 -5.64
C GLY A 671 -22.40 21.77 -4.89
N LYS A 672 -22.67 22.05 -3.62
CA LYS A 672 -21.69 22.57 -2.66
C LYS A 672 -21.82 21.82 -1.35
N GLY A 673 -20.68 21.35 -0.81
CA GLY A 673 -20.68 20.58 0.42
C GLY A 673 -19.39 20.70 1.21
N THR A 674 -19.45 20.23 2.44
CA THR A 674 -18.30 20.09 3.34
C THR A 674 -18.11 18.63 3.70
N SER A 675 -16.83 18.20 3.85
CA SER A 675 -16.48 16.86 4.27
C SER A 675 -15.34 16.90 5.28
N PHE A 676 -15.16 15.81 6.02
CA PHE A 676 -14.09 15.69 6.99
C PHE A 676 -13.54 14.25 7.07
N ARG A 677 -12.33 14.13 7.59
CA ARG A 677 -11.69 12.87 7.99
C ARG A 677 -11.26 12.96 9.46
N THR A 678 -11.63 11.97 10.25
CA THR A 678 -11.09 11.81 11.59
C THR A 678 -9.67 11.25 11.53
N PRO A 679 -8.76 11.62 12.44
CA PRO A 679 -7.49 10.93 12.56
C PRO A 679 -7.71 9.43 12.80
N ALA A 680 -6.87 8.60 12.14
CA ALA A 680 -6.90 7.16 12.36
C ALA A 680 -6.35 6.80 13.75
N LEU A 681 -6.77 5.65 14.31
CA LEU A 681 -6.29 5.23 15.63
C LEU A 681 -4.78 5.09 15.69
N PHE A 682 -4.14 4.63 14.62
CA PHE A 682 -2.69 4.56 14.56
C PHE A 682 -2.02 5.93 14.61
N GLU A 683 -2.62 6.96 13.98
CA GLU A 683 -2.16 8.35 14.06
C GLU A 683 -2.32 8.94 15.47
N LEU A 684 -3.43 8.59 16.16
CA LEU A 684 -3.73 9.10 17.49
C LEU A 684 -2.87 8.48 18.58
N TYR A 685 -2.64 7.17 18.50
CA TYR A 685 -2.08 6.38 19.60
C TYR A 685 -0.71 5.79 19.30
N LEU A 686 -0.06 6.16 18.18
CA LEU A 686 1.27 5.70 17.84
C LEU A 686 2.22 5.80 19.04
N ALA A 687 2.84 4.68 19.40
CA ALA A 687 3.77 4.63 20.53
C ALA A 687 5.20 4.78 20.05
N ASP A 688 5.87 5.81 20.55
CA ASP A 688 7.31 6.08 20.53
C ASP A 688 8.09 5.48 19.36
N GLN A 689 7.61 5.71 18.15
CA GLN A 689 8.35 5.29 16.96
C GLN A 689 9.55 6.21 16.77
N THR A 690 10.72 5.61 16.67
CA THR A 690 11.92 6.36 16.33
C THR A 690 12.14 6.40 14.81
N SER A 691 12.78 7.45 14.34
CA SER A 691 13.28 7.56 12.96
C SER A 691 14.64 8.28 13.00
N PHE A 692 15.38 8.17 11.89
CA PHE A 692 16.68 8.85 11.80
C PHE A 692 16.59 10.00 10.80
N ILE A 693 17.14 11.14 11.19
CA ILE A 693 17.27 12.31 10.33
C ILE A 693 18.72 12.82 10.41
N GLY A 694 19.26 13.22 9.28
CA GLY A 694 20.57 13.86 9.29
C GLY A 694 20.54 15.14 10.14
N GLN A 695 21.56 15.35 10.99
CA GLN A 695 21.66 16.52 11.86
C GLN A 695 21.40 17.83 11.11
N ARG A 696 21.85 17.93 9.87
CA ARG A 696 21.60 19.09 8.99
C ARG A 696 20.14 19.41 8.75
N GLY A 697 19.25 18.46 8.94
CA GLY A 697 17.79 18.65 8.74
C GLY A 697 17.07 19.19 9.98
N VAL A 698 17.69 19.11 11.17
CA VAL A 698 17.01 19.40 12.45
C VAL A 698 17.77 20.35 13.36
N ASP A 699 19.08 20.50 13.18
CA ASP A 699 19.92 21.34 14.06
C ASP A 699 20.14 22.71 13.41
N PRO A 700 19.49 23.76 13.88
CA PRO A 700 19.61 25.10 13.32
C PRO A 700 20.96 25.76 13.68
N CYS A 701 21.72 25.17 14.58
CA CYS A 701 23.04 25.71 15.03
C CYS A 701 24.20 25.24 14.14
N LEU A 702 23.96 24.41 13.12
CA LEU A 702 25.04 24.03 12.20
C LEU A 702 25.47 25.21 11.35
N THR A 703 26.78 25.41 11.24
CA THR A 703 27.37 26.54 10.49
C THR A 703 26.66 27.87 10.79
N TRP A 704 26.32 28.11 12.06
CA TRP A 704 25.46 29.21 12.44
C TRP A 704 26.02 30.58 12.08
N GLU A 705 27.39 30.76 12.05
CA GLU A 705 28.00 32.02 11.63
C GLU A 705 27.72 32.32 10.14
N ASP A 706 27.88 31.34 9.26
CA ASP A 706 27.55 31.47 7.81
C ASP A 706 26.06 31.65 7.59
N ASN A 707 25.21 30.91 8.33
CA ASN A 707 23.76 31.04 8.27
C ASN A 707 23.26 32.39 8.77
N LEU A 708 23.91 32.96 9.76
CA LEU A 708 23.65 34.33 10.20
C LEU A 708 24.09 35.35 9.13
N ALA A 709 25.30 35.18 8.59
CA ALA A 709 25.82 36.07 7.55
C ALA A 709 24.97 36.07 6.28
N SER A 710 24.38 34.91 5.90
CA SER A 710 23.45 34.77 4.79
C SER A 710 22.01 35.22 5.09
N GLY A 711 21.69 35.48 6.36
CA GLY A 711 20.34 35.83 6.81
C GLY A 711 19.38 34.62 6.89
N SER A 712 19.91 33.41 6.84
CA SER A 712 19.11 32.16 6.97
C SER A 712 18.62 31.93 8.39
N ILE A 713 19.29 32.48 9.40
CA ILE A 713 18.87 32.45 10.80
C ILE A 713 18.89 33.85 11.40
N SER A 714 18.16 34.05 12.49
CA SER A 714 18.13 35.30 13.23
C SER A 714 19.38 35.47 14.12
N GLN A 715 19.69 36.74 14.50
CA GLN A 715 20.73 37.03 15.47
C GLN A 715 20.47 36.36 16.82
N GLU A 716 19.21 36.33 17.26
CA GLU A 716 18.83 35.69 18.53
C GLU A 716 19.12 34.19 18.52
N LEU A 717 18.87 33.49 17.40
CA LEU A 717 19.20 32.08 17.29
C LEU A 717 20.73 31.87 17.29
N ALA A 718 21.47 32.69 16.56
CA ALA A 718 22.96 32.62 16.57
C ALA A 718 23.55 32.85 17.96
N ASP A 719 22.99 33.82 18.71
CA ASP A 719 23.41 34.11 20.09
C ASP A 719 23.13 32.91 21.03
N ASN A 720 21.98 32.22 20.83
CA ASN A 720 21.64 31.00 21.57
C ASN A 720 22.61 29.87 21.25
N CYS A 721 22.92 29.64 19.96
CA CYS A 721 23.89 28.62 19.55
C CYS A 721 25.27 28.87 20.12
N ALA A 722 25.72 30.11 20.14
CA ALA A 722 26.98 30.51 20.75
C ALA A 722 26.96 30.34 22.27
N ALA A 723 25.83 30.67 22.94
CA ALA A 723 25.67 30.49 24.38
C ALA A 723 25.67 29.00 24.80
N ASP A 724 25.15 28.14 23.96
CA ASP A 724 25.19 26.67 24.14
C ASP A 724 26.58 26.08 23.82
N GLY A 725 27.54 26.90 23.39
CA GLY A 725 28.91 26.49 23.11
C GLY A 725 29.08 25.73 21.80
N VAL A 726 28.15 25.87 20.86
CA VAL A 726 28.25 25.24 19.54
C VAL A 726 29.29 25.96 18.71
N ALA A 727 30.24 25.21 18.13
CA ALA A 727 31.25 25.79 17.25
C ALA A 727 30.58 26.47 16.02
N PRO A 728 31.03 27.70 15.65
CA PRO A 728 30.37 28.46 14.59
C PRO A 728 30.39 27.79 13.22
N ASP A 729 31.38 26.92 12.99
CA ASP A 729 31.62 26.16 11.75
C ASP A 729 31.27 24.68 11.86
N LEU A 730 30.52 24.26 12.89
CA LEU A 730 30.12 22.86 13.07
C LEU A 730 29.33 22.37 11.86
N ALA A 731 29.88 21.44 11.09
CA ALA A 731 29.33 21.01 9.82
C ALA A 731 28.16 20.00 9.90
N GLY A 732 27.93 19.39 11.04
CA GLY A 732 26.88 18.40 11.29
C GLY A 732 27.07 17.12 10.47
N THR A 733 27.67 16.12 11.06
CA THR A 733 28.03 14.86 10.38
C THR A 733 27.31 13.64 10.94
N ILE A 734 26.49 13.82 11.97
CA ILE A 734 25.79 12.72 12.64
C ILE A 734 24.31 12.62 12.22
N SER A 735 23.73 11.47 12.46
CA SER A 735 22.27 11.30 12.44
C SER A 735 21.70 11.54 13.82
N ALA A 736 20.62 12.30 13.87
CA ALA A 736 19.80 12.47 15.07
C ALA A 736 18.65 11.45 15.06
N THR A 737 18.33 10.89 16.22
CA THR A 737 17.14 10.07 16.41
C THR A 737 15.95 10.97 16.72
N VAL A 738 14.90 10.87 15.92
CA VAL A 738 13.64 11.59 16.13
C VAL A 738 12.63 10.61 16.72
N HIS A 739 11.95 11.02 17.78
CA HIS A 739 10.85 10.27 18.38
C HIS A 739 9.51 10.82 17.91
N THR A 740 8.66 9.95 17.39
CA THR A 740 7.31 10.30 16.97
C THR A 740 6.31 9.53 17.83
N GLY A 741 5.53 10.24 18.59
CA GLY A 741 4.40 9.70 19.36
C GLY A 741 3.08 9.97 18.69
N GLY A 742 2.00 9.45 19.29
CA GLY A 742 0.64 9.67 18.83
C GLY A 742 0.17 11.11 18.99
N GLY A 743 -0.74 11.50 18.12
CA GLY A 743 -1.29 12.87 18.08
C GLY A 743 -2.53 13.10 18.94
N LEU A 744 -2.84 12.22 19.89
CA LEU A 744 -4.01 12.39 20.78
C LEU A 744 -3.94 13.70 21.56
N GLY A 745 -5.01 14.50 21.46
CA GLY A 745 -5.08 15.84 22.06
C GLY A 745 -4.49 16.97 21.20
N TYR A 746 -3.78 16.66 20.11
CA TYR A 746 -3.21 17.64 19.17
C TYR A 746 -3.84 17.55 17.78
N LEU A 747 -4.04 16.34 17.26
CA LEU A 747 -4.66 16.14 15.96
C LEU A 747 -6.13 16.51 16.00
N LYS A 748 -6.59 17.12 14.92
CA LYS A 748 -7.99 17.48 14.67
C LYS A 748 -8.44 16.82 13.37
N ALA A 749 -9.75 16.87 13.13
CA ALA A 749 -10.27 16.44 11.83
C ALA A 749 -9.67 17.26 10.68
N GLU A 750 -9.34 16.59 9.59
CA GLU A 750 -9.11 17.24 8.32
C GLU A 750 -10.46 17.65 7.74
N THR A 751 -10.59 18.86 7.24
CA THR A 751 -11.84 19.39 6.66
C THR A 751 -11.66 19.80 5.21
N SER A 752 -12.71 19.65 4.42
CA SER A 752 -12.72 20.07 3.02
C SER A 752 -14.03 20.75 2.64
N SER A 753 -13.97 21.60 1.64
CA SER A 753 -15.13 22.16 0.93
C SER A 753 -15.05 21.79 -0.54
N THR A 754 -16.16 21.33 -1.09
CA THR A 754 -16.24 20.89 -2.48
C THR A 754 -17.36 21.66 -3.19
N ASP A 755 -17.03 22.20 -4.35
CA ASP A 755 -17.99 22.78 -5.29
C ASP A 755 -17.96 21.95 -6.58
N THR A 756 -19.13 21.51 -7.04
CA THR A 756 -19.28 20.68 -8.24
C THR A 756 -20.29 21.32 -9.18
N ILE A 757 -20.00 21.34 -10.46
CA ILE A 757 -20.93 21.72 -11.51
C ILE A 757 -20.78 20.75 -12.69
N GLY A 758 -21.90 20.33 -13.25
CA GLY A 758 -21.92 19.38 -14.39
C GLY A 758 -23.07 19.69 -15.33
N LEU A 759 -22.80 19.53 -16.61
CA LEU A 759 -23.77 19.56 -17.69
C LEU A 759 -23.85 18.15 -18.29
N VAL A 760 -25.03 17.60 -18.39
CA VAL A 760 -25.31 16.25 -18.88
C VAL A 760 -26.31 16.32 -20.01
#